data_4c6b8633349e48b667017be2cc8f4364
#
_entry.id   4c6b8633349e48b667017be2cc8f4364
#
_cell.length_a   1.000
_cell.length_b   1.000
_cell.length_c   1.000
_cell.angle_alpha   90.00
_cell.angle_beta   90.00
_cell.angle_gamma   90.00
#
_symmetry.space_group_name_H-M   'P 1'
#
loop_
_entity.id
_entity.type
_entity.pdbx_description
1 polymer ?
#
loop_
_entity_poly.entity_id
_entity_poly.type
_entity_poly.pdbx_seq_one_letter_code
_entity_poly.pdbx_strand_id
1 'polypeptide(L)'
;MKPVLTNFMTMTPSDLPALADRFSVASISYRGWSEKEKESRFPHLATRIYKSGPVLALIKEGKESRFLVLLPKSENISLHDHTLSVKAEPLEQIPQWALRGLLIRAIPRVLDPDDKPTRFDADGLYYVIRQKKFAAKWNVITTVRIDPTWSRIAKRWRLDIQTTTFTPVKMHENEQGQLPPKIAKLPRYELDTLGQEVRKGTSGEYVKRAPATKRKNRVSAIDLQGQPTLESYYQTRLGVLSMFLDDLKRAYGSTIDFSQESIYPDIHQRVKHQQVSDAYKKLNDQMRQHPIWVTNSSNDPEAGVRLTAELDRLGIQSELTNDIEENGLNILIVNAKDSYESKDVDPYQIARRQYPDAVIQSCYPERLHEEGKYHVVQVLIKELLIKMEVRERRLLLDYPELPADAWFITSIKPLTKNLKPKAPWPMFYARRDHDRLLFERLPDAVRDELWMDLDESRQKQVFEGYERADLIYWPDTGKFIIAADTGAVCLPNEGQIHTWVKEMDAALTSGIPSELIAQYCADNPDSTLVPRLMEFGSNAQETISARELSGIDYKSSEKRHFHDFLADRGYRLKAPFASWELGVFQASTGTWINRESGMYTAGAVGSPARKQDNFSHVYVADTGNNTVPEWFWNSLDVWHVRHKGITAFPYIFKHLREYAERQAQLMS
;
A
#
# COMPACT_ATOMS: atom_id res chain seq x y z
N MET A 1 1.00 -7.40 -25.80
CA MET A 1 1.64 -7.20 -24.47
C MET A 1 1.14 -8.27 -23.51
N LYS A 2 1.92 -8.70 -22.49
CA LYS A 2 1.42 -9.67 -21.51
C LYS A 2 0.37 -9.01 -20.61
N PRO A 3 -0.72 -9.71 -20.25
CA PRO A 3 -1.70 -9.19 -19.31
C PRO A 3 -1.06 -8.93 -17.95
N VAL A 4 -1.53 -7.91 -17.26
CA VAL A 4 -1.13 -7.55 -15.90
C VAL A 4 -2.19 -8.04 -14.96
N LEU A 5 -1.82 -8.94 -14.07
CA LEU A 5 -2.71 -9.37 -13.00
C LEU A 5 -2.96 -8.21 -12.04
N THR A 6 -4.17 -8.16 -11.52
CA THR A 6 -4.55 -7.23 -10.46
C THR A 6 -5.11 -8.00 -9.28
N ASN A 7 -5.31 -7.32 -8.16
CA ASN A 7 -6.08 -7.89 -7.06
C ASN A 7 -7.59 -7.70 -7.21
N PHE A 8 -8.08 -7.22 -8.36
CA PHE A 8 -9.49 -7.41 -8.71
C PHE A 8 -9.78 -8.88 -8.88
N MET A 9 -10.92 -9.32 -8.37
CA MET A 9 -11.26 -10.72 -8.34
C MET A 9 -12.71 -10.99 -8.68
N THR A 10 -12.95 -12.15 -9.28
CA THR A 10 -14.24 -12.81 -9.29
C THR A 10 -14.16 -14.03 -8.39
N MET A 11 -15.11 -14.17 -7.48
CA MET A 11 -15.29 -15.34 -6.63
C MET A 11 -16.75 -15.66 -6.60
N THR A 12 -17.12 -16.76 -7.22
CA THR A 12 -18.51 -17.23 -7.34
C THR A 12 -18.61 -18.69 -6.92
N PRO A 13 -19.63 -19.06 -6.13
CA PRO A 13 -19.95 -20.46 -5.96
C PRO A 13 -20.31 -21.07 -7.32
N SER A 14 -19.55 -22.07 -7.77
CA SER A 14 -19.82 -22.82 -8.98
C SER A 14 -20.79 -23.96 -8.74
N ASP A 15 -20.86 -24.45 -7.49
CA ASP A 15 -21.74 -25.52 -7.05
C ASP A 15 -22.36 -25.18 -5.69
N LEU A 16 -23.42 -24.37 -5.68
CA LEU A 16 -24.17 -24.01 -4.47
C LEU A 16 -24.77 -25.22 -3.76
N PRO A 17 -25.36 -26.24 -4.42
CA PRO A 17 -25.82 -27.46 -3.78
C PRO A 17 -24.70 -28.17 -3.01
N ALA A 18 -23.54 -28.39 -3.61
CA ALA A 18 -22.41 -29.03 -2.94
C ALA A 18 -21.89 -28.21 -1.74
N LEU A 19 -21.93 -26.87 -1.80
CA LEU A 19 -21.67 -26.04 -0.63
C LEU A 19 -22.76 -26.17 0.44
N ALA A 20 -24.04 -26.24 0.05
CA ALA A 20 -25.16 -26.41 0.96
C ALA A 20 -25.19 -27.81 1.64
N ASP A 21 -24.57 -28.81 1.05
CA ASP A 21 -24.37 -30.13 1.67
C ASP A 21 -23.29 -30.08 2.78
N ARG A 22 -22.37 -29.15 2.70
CA ARG A 22 -21.27 -29.00 3.70
C ARG A 22 -21.54 -27.94 4.75
N PHE A 23 -22.28 -26.90 4.41
CA PHE A 23 -22.44 -25.70 5.22
C PHE A 23 -23.88 -25.27 5.33
N SER A 24 -24.21 -24.62 6.44
CA SER A 24 -25.47 -23.90 6.65
C SER A 24 -25.20 -22.48 7.10
N VAL A 25 -26.13 -21.57 6.87
CA VAL A 25 -26.06 -20.20 7.35
C VAL A 25 -27.21 -19.90 8.29
N ALA A 26 -26.90 -19.30 9.43
CA ALA A 26 -27.88 -18.74 10.35
C ALA A 26 -27.77 -17.21 10.39
N SER A 27 -28.90 -16.53 10.39
CA SER A 27 -28.96 -15.11 10.70
C SER A 27 -29.32 -14.92 12.17
N ILE A 28 -28.58 -14.05 12.86
CA ILE A 28 -28.83 -13.69 14.25
C ILE A 28 -29.15 -12.21 14.32
N SER A 29 -30.38 -11.90 14.74
CA SER A 29 -30.84 -10.53 14.93
C SER A 29 -31.31 -10.33 16.37
N TYR A 30 -31.32 -9.08 16.81
CA TYR A 30 -31.85 -8.75 18.13
C TYR A 30 -33.21 -8.05 18.00
N ARG A 31 -34.04 -8.20 19.01
CA ARG A 31 -35.37 -7.56 19.11
C ARG A 31 -35.42 -6.67 20.34
N GLY A 32 -35.90 -5.45 20.17
CA GLY A 32 -36.23 -4.56 21.27
C GLY A 32 -35.05 -3.92 22.00
N TRP A 33 -33.82 -3.98 21.46
CA TRP A 33 -32.67 -3.32 22.08
C TRP A 33 -32.72 -1.82 21.84
N SER A 34 -32.59 -1.04 22.91
CA SER A 34 -32.33 0.39 22.86
C SER A 34 -30.94 0.68 22.27
N GLU A 35 -30.68 1.89 21.80
CA GLU A 35 -29.34 2.27 21.27
C GLU A 35 -28.24 2.05 22.34
N LYS A 36 -28.51 2.35 23.61
CA LYS A 36 -27.58 2.13 24.72
C LYS A 36 -27.27 0.64 24.93
N GLU A 37 -28.25 -0.22 24.79
CA GLU A 37 -28.05 -1.68 24.85
C GLU A 37 -27.29 -2.18 23.64
N LYS A 38 -27.54 -1.64 22.45
CA LYS A 38 -26.74 -1.94 21.25
C LYS A 38 -25.26 -1.61 21.46
N GLU A 39 -24.96 -0.42 21.97
CA GLU A 39 -23.60 0.00 22.25
C GLU A 39 -22.90 -0.91 23.27
N SER A 40 -23.58 -1.33 24.32
CA SER A 40 -22.99 -2.14 25.38
C SER A 40 -22.92 -3.65 25.07
N ARG A 41 -23.96 -4.24 24.45
CA ARG A 41 -24.08 -5.68 24.24
C ARG A 41 -23.50 -6.15 22.91
N PHE A 42 -23.54 -5.28 21.88
CA PHE A 42 -23.17 -5.66 20.52
C PHE A 42 -21.69 -6.08 20.36
N PRO A 43 -20.71 -5.41 21.00
CA PRO A 43 -19.31 -5.84 20.94
C PRO A 43 -19.08 -7.26 21.49
N HIS A 44 -19.88 -7.66 22.48
CA HIS A 44 -19.79 -8.97 23.12
C HIS A 44 -20.54 -10.07 22.36
N LEU A 45 -21.51 -9.69 21.52
CA LEU A 45 -22.38 -10.66 20.86
C LEU A 45 -21.59 -11.57 19.92
N ALA A 46 -20.64 -11.04 19.16
CA ALA A 46 -19.77 -11.84 18.29
C ALA A 46 -19.01 -12.93 19.09
N THR A 47 -18.43 -12.57 20.22
CA THR A 47 -17.73 -13.53 21.11
C THR A 47 -18.69 -14.58 21.67
N ARG A 48 -19.91 -14.19 22.06
CA ARG A 48 -20.93 -15.13 22.54
C ARG A 48 -21.35 -16.12 21.46
N ILE A 49 -21.53 -15.65 20.22
CA ILE A 49 -21.86 -16.48 19.06
C ILE A 49 -20.76 -17.52 18.82
N TYR A 50 -19.48 -17.11 18.80
CA TYR A 50 -18.37 -18.07 18.65
C TYR A 50 -18.27 -19.09 19.78
N LYS A 51 -18.74 -18.76 20.99
CA LYS A 51 -18.76 -19.69 22.16
C LYS A 51 -19.98 -20.59 22.20
N SER A 52 -21.00 -20.33 21.39
CA SER A 52 -22.30 -21.06 21.48
C SER A 52 -22.42 -22.28 20.56
N GLY A 53 -21.39 -22.53 19.72
CA GLY A 53 -21.39 -23.64 18.79
C GLY A 53 -20.19 -23.64 17.84
N PRO A 54 -20.15 -24.58 16.91
CA PRO A 54 -19.07 -24.75 15.96
C PRO A 54 -19.17 -23.73 14.82
N VAL A 55 -18.97 -22.45 15.13
CA VAL A 55 -19.03 -21.34 14.20
C VAL A 55 -17.78 -21.34 13.33
N LEU A 56 -17.95 -21.45 12.01
CA LEU A 56 -16.85 -21.39 11.06
C LEU A 56 -16.47 -19.95 10.74
N ALA A 57 -17.46 -19.08 10.52
CA ALA A 57 -17.23 -17.65 10.29
C ALA A 57 -18.46 -16.83 10.68
N LEU A 58 -18.23 -15.54 10.90
CA LEU A 58 -19.27 -14.59 11.28
C LEU A 58 -19.04 -13.25 10.60
N ILE A 59 -20.09 -12.69 10.00
CA ILE A 59 -20.07 -11.37 9.39
C ILE A 59 -21.23 -10.53 9.93
N LYS A 60 -20.94 -9.26 10.23
CA LYS A 60 -21.95 -8.26 10.54
C LYS A 60 -22.53 -7.68 9.27
N GLU A 61 -23.83 -7.74 9.10
CA GLU A 61 -24.55 -7.15 7.98
C GLU A 61 -25.01 -5.74 8.30
N GLY A 62 -24.49 -4.79 7.56
CA GLY A 62 -24.94 -3.39 7.47
C GLY A 62 -25.20 -2.65 8.78
N LYS A 63 -26.07 -1.63 8.69
CA LYS A 63 -26.57 -0.86 9.84
C LYS A 63 -27.60 -1.62 10.67
N GLU A 64 -28.19 -2.66 10.11
CA GLU A 64 -29.29 -3.44 10.73
C GLU A 64 -28.84 -4.34 11.86
N SER A 65 -27.54 -4.34 12.18
CA SER A 65 -27.01 -5.05 13.35
C SER A 65 -27.40 -6.55 13.39
N ARG A 66 -27.50 -7.16 12.21
CA ARG A 66 -27.71 -8.59 12.01
C ARG A 66 -26.35 -9.25 11.78
N PHE A 67 -26.16 -10.45 12.34
CA PHE A 67 -25.02 -11.30 12.04
C PHE A 67 -25.42 -12.45 11.13
N LEU A 68 -24.61 -12.72 10.13
CA LEU A 68 -24.66 -13.94 9.35
C LEU A 68 -23.54 -14.86 9.83
N VAL A 69 -23.89 -16.12 10.10
CA VAL A 69 -23.00 -17.09 10.73
C VAL A 69 -22.95 -18.33 9.85
N LEU A 70 -21.76 -18.72 9.43
CA LEU A 70 -21.52 -19.96 8.69
C LEU A 70 -21.22 -21.09 9.67
N LEU A 71 -21.88 -22.23 9.49
CA LEU A 71 -21.80 -23.42 10.32
C LEU A 71 -21.54 -24.66 9.47
N PRO A 72 -20.96 -25.74 10.01
CA PRO A 72 -21.07 -27.06 9.40
C PRO A 72 -22.57 -27.45 9.25
N LYS A 73 -22.88 -28.20 8.18
CA LYS A 73 -24.27 -28.56 7.84
C LYS A 73 -25.05 -29.22 8.93
N SER A 74 -24.40 -30.11 9.70
CA SER A 74 -24.99 -30.88 10.78
C SER A 74 -25.24 -30.08 12.06
N GLU A 75 -24.79 -28.82 12.11
CA GLU A 75 -24.71 -28.08 13.37
C GLU A 75 -25.66 -26.91 13.41
N ASN A 76 -26.10 -26.59 14.64
CA ASN A 76 -27.00 -25.47 14.93
C ASN A 76 -26.43 -24.60 16.06
N ILE A 77 -26.79 -23.33 16.05
CA ILE A 77 -26.49 -22.41 17.15
C ILE A 77 -27.67 -22.33 18.09
N SER A 78 -27.43 -22.53 19.40
CA SER A 78 -28.37 -22.24 20.44
C SER A 78 -27.88 -21.09 21.31
N LEU A 79 -28.60 -19.96 21.26
CA LEU A 79 -28.33 -18.81 22.10
C LEU A 79 -29.41 -18.72 23.18
N HIS A 80 -29.02 -18.91 24.43
CA HIS A 80 -29.94 -18.79 25.58
C HIS A 80 -30.21 -17.32 25.92
N ASP A 81 -30.82 -16.58 24.95
CA ASP A 81 -31.16 -15.18 25.12
C ASP A 81 -32.44 -14.87 24.30
N HIS A 82 -33.54 -14.65 25.02
CA HIS A 82 -34.86 -14.40 24.41
C HIS A 82 -34.94 -13.11 23.60
N THR A 83 -33.95 -12.21 23.75
CA THR A 83 -33.84 -10.97 22.94
C THR A 83 -33.16 -11.21 21.59
N LEU A 84 -32.58 -12.40 21.38
CA LEU A 84 -31.94 -12.79 20.13
C LEU A 84 -32.86 -13.74 19.34
N SER A 85 -32.94 -13.51 18.05
CA SER A 85 -33.63 -14.38 17.11
C SER A 85 -32.62 -15.06 16.22
N VAL A 86 -32.62 -16.39 16.19
CA VAL A 86 -31.79 -17.19 15.28
C VAL A 86 -32.70 -17.79 14.23
N LYS A 87 -32.33 -17.56 12.94
CA LYS A 87 -33.09 -18.06 11.79
C LYS A 87 -32.14 -18.70 10.80
N ALA A 88 -32.45 -19.90 10.32
CA ALA A 88 -31.74 -20.51 9.20
C ALA A 88 -32.03 -19.76 7.91
N GLU A 89 -31.00 -19.51 7.16
CA GLU A 89 -31.08 -18.81 5.84
C GLU A 89 -30.53 -19.72 4.75
N PRO A 90 -31.29 -19.95 3.66
CA PRO A 90 -30.77 -20.67 2.50
C PRO A 90 -29.55 -19.96 1.89
N LEU A 91 -28.53 -20.71 1.46
CA LEU A 91 -27.31 -20.15 0.89
C LEU A 91 -27.59 -19.27 -0.32
N GLU A 92 -28.61 -19.59 -1.09
CA GLU A 92 -29.04 -18.84 -2.29
C GLU A 92 -29.57 -17.44 -1.96
N GLN A 93 -30.09 -17.26 -0.73
CA GLN A 93 -30.62 -15.98 -0.25
C GLN A 93 -29.57 -15.09 0.40
N ILE A 94 -28.39 -15.62 0.65
CA ILE A 94 -27.29 -14.84 1.26
C ILE A 94 -26.72 -13.89 0.23
N PRO A 95 -26.64 -12.58 0.54
CA PRO A 95 -25.97 -11.62 -0.35
C PRO A 95 -24.57 -12.11 -0.72
N GLN A 96 -24.23 -12.03 -2.01
CA GLN A 96 -22.94 -12.57 -2.50
C GLN A 96 -21.72 -11.98 -1.78
N TRP A 97 -21.78 -10.70 -1.40
CA TRP A 97 -20.69 -10.09 -0.64
C TRP A 97 -20.50 -10.74 0.73
N ALA A 98 -21.60 -11.10 1.40
CA ALA A 98 -21.55 -11.74 2.70
C ALA A 98 -21.10 -13.20 2.57
N LEU A 99 -21.60 -13.94 1.60
CA LEU A 99 -21.21 -15.32 1.36
C LEU A 99 -19.70 -15.41 1.06
N ARG A 100 -19.16 -14.53 0.17
CA ARG A 100 -17.71 -14.47 -0.09
C ARG A 100 -16.90 -14.22 1.18
N GLY A 101 -17.32 -13.25 1.97
CA GLY A 101 -16.64 -12.93 3.22
C GLY A 101 -16.70 -14.08 4.23
N LEU A 102 -17.85 -14.74 4.37
CA LEU A 102 -18.01 -15.92 5.24
C LEU A 102 -17.09 -17.06 4.81
N LEU A 103 -17.06 -17.39 3.53
CA LEU A 103 -16.22 -18.46 2.99
C LEU A 103 -14.73 -18.17 3.18
N ILE A 104 -14.28 -16.96 2.88
CA ILE A 104 -12.87 -16.57 3.09
C ILE A 104 -12.50 -16.65 4.58
N ARG A 105 -13.35 -16.14 5.45
CA ARG A 105 -13.09 -16.14 6.90
C ARG A 105 -13.20 -17.50 7.57
N ALA A 106 -13.92 -18.43 6.94
CA ALA A 106 -14.07 -19.80 7.46
C ALA A 106 -12.83 -20.67 7.20
N ILE A 107 -11.95 -20.31 6.28
CA ILE A 107 -10.77 -21.11 5.88
C ILE A 107 -10.00 -21.68 7.09
N PRO A 108 -9.67 -20.89 8.14
CA PRO A 108 -8.91 -21.43 9.29
C PRO A 108 -9.59 -22.57 10.03
N ARG A 109 -10.94 -22.63 9.98
CA ARG A 109 -11.73 -23.65 10.69
C ARG A 109 -12.23 -24.78 9.81
N VAL A 110 -12.19 -24.58 8.48
CA VAL A 110 -12.49 -25.62 7.49
C VAL A 110 -11.28 -26.50 7.24
N LEU A 111 -10.09 -25.92 7.31
CA LEU A 111 -8.82 -26.65 7.19
C LEU A 111 -8.31 -27.07 8.57
N ASP A 112 -7.50 -28.14 8.60
CA ASP A 112 -6.90 -28.63 9.83
C ASP A 112 -6.09 -27.52 10.52
N PRO A 113 -6.33 -27.23 11.82
CA PRO A 113 -5.56 -26.23 12.56
C PRO A 113 -4.07 -26.56 12.72
N ASP A 114 -3.69 -27.83 12.62
CA ASP A 114 -2.27 -28.25 12.69
C ASP A 114 -1.52 -27.99 11.39
N ASP A 115 -2.23 -27.62 10.31
CA ASP A 115 -1.62 -27.25 9.05
C ASP A 115 -0.94 -25.89 9.13
N LYS A 116 0.33 -25.83 8.79
CA LYS A 116 1.01 -24.56 8.55
C LYS A 116 0.69 -24.07 7.13
N PRO A 117 0.54 -22.77 6.91
CA PRO A 117 0.87 -21.61 7.76
C PRO A 117 -0.18 -21.31 8.84
N THR A 118 0.28 -20.69 9.92
CA THR A 118 -0.60 -20.21 10.98
C THR A 118 -1.52 -19.11 10.44
N ARG A 119 -2.81 -19.34 10.54
CA ARG A 119 -3.86 -18.42 10.08
C ARG A 119 -5.00 -18.38 11.07
N PHE A 120 -5.70 -17.27 11.16
CA PHE A 120 -6.85 -17.11 12.04
C PHE A 120 -7.87 -16.10 11.48
N ASP A 121 -9.12 -16.20 11.94
CA ASP A 121 -10.17 -15.22 11.70
C ASP A 121 -10.40 -14.37 12.96
N ALA A 122 -10.43 -13.05 12.80
CA ALA A 122 -10.85 -12.12 13.84
C ALA A 122 -11.94 -11.16 13.32
N ASP A 123 -11.59 -10.20 12.51
CA ASP A 123 -12.48 -9.33 11.74
C ASP A 123 -12.05 -9.32 10.25
N GLY A 124 -11.46 -10.41 9.81
CA GLY A 124 -10.91 -10.74 8.50
C GLY A 124 -10.02 -11.96 8.63
N LEU A 125 -9.57 -12.52 7.51
CA LEU A 125 -8.61 -13.62 7.50
C LEU A 125 -7.20 -13.07 7.64
N TYR A 126 -6.42 -13.59 8.57
CA TYR A 126 -5.05 -13.18 8.87
C TYR A 126 -4.07 -14.34 8.72
N TYR A 127 -2.94 -14.09 8.08
CA TYR A 127 -1.79 -14.99 8.02
C TYR A 127 -0.66 -14.41 8.87
N VAL A 128 -0.13 -15.22 9.81
CA VAL A 128 0.95 -14.80 10.69
C VAL A 128 2.27 -14.87 9.94
N ILE A 129 2.94 -13.73 9.84
CA ILE A 129 4.23 -13.63 9.15
C ILE A 129 5.38 -13.79 10.12
N ARG A 130 5.31 -13.13 11.27
CA ARG A 130 6.33 -13.21 12.30
C ARG A 130 5.79 -12.81 13.66
N GLN A 131 6.41 -13.37 14.68
CA GLN A 131 6.16 -13.01 16.07
C GLN A 131 7.47 -12.55 16.70
N LYS A 132 7.43 -11.42 17.39
CA LYS A 132 8.58 -10.87 18.13
C LYS A 132 8.22 -10.80 19.61
N LYS A 133 9.00 -11.44 20.46
CA LYS A 133 8.82 -11.36 21.92
C LYS A 133 8.91 -9.91 22.38
N PHE A 134 7.94 -9.48 23.17
CA PHE A 134 7.92 -8.19 23.86
C PHE A 134 8.25 -8.36 25.35
N ALA A 135 7.73 -9.38 25.97
CA ALA A 135 8.01 -9.83 27.33
C ALA A 135 7.82 -11.34 27.39
N ALA A 136 8.13 -11.98 28.50
CA ALA A 136 8.04 -13.44 28.62
C ALA A 136 6.68 -14.03 28.15
N LYS A 137 5.59 -13.27 28.35
CA LYS A 137 4.20 -13.67 28.03
C LYS A 137 3.67 -13.08 26.72
N TRP A 138 4.25 -12.00 26.19
CA TRP A 138 3.63 -11.20 25.14
C TRP A 138 4.46 -11.19 23.86
N ASN A 139 3.80 -11.34 22.74
CA ASN A 139 4.44 -11.23 21.42
C ASN A 139 3.81 -10.10 20.59
N VAL A 140 4.61 -9.36 19.87
CA VAL A 140 4.14 -8.50 18.76
C VAL A 140 3.96 -9.39 17.55
N ILE A 141 2.73 -9.45 17.02
CA ILE A 141 2.36 -10.36 15.93
C ILE A 141 2.17 -9.53 14.66
N THR A 142 3.02 -9.75 13.67
CA THR A 142 2.88 -9.15 12.34
C THR A 142 2.16 -10.12 11.43
N THR A 143 1.10 -9.64 10.80
CA THR A 143 0.21 -10.43 9.94
C THR A 143 0.00 -9.75 8.60
N VAL A 144 -0.45 -10.53 7.62
CA VAL A 144 -1.10 -10.02 6.42
C VAL A 144 -2.58 -10.39 6.47
N ARG A 145 -3.43 -9.39 6.34
CA ARG A 145 -4.88 -9.53 6.26
C ARG A 145 -5.31 -9.71 4.82
N ILE A 146 -6.15 -10.69 4.59
CA ILE A 146 -6.87 -10.92 3.34
C ILE A 146 -8.34 -10.59 3.56
N ASP A 147 -8.89 -9.70 2.72
CA ASP A 147 -10.27 -9.25 2.87
C ASP A 147 -10.90 -8.86 1.52
N PRO A 148 -12.09 -9.38 1.18
CA PRO A 148 -12.78 -8.97 -0.02
C PRO A 148 -13.40 -7.60 0.18
N THR A 149 -13.04 -6.64 -0.66
CA THR A 149 -13.50 -5.27 -0.59
C THR A 149 -14.09 -4.83 -1.92
N TRP A 150 -15.21 -4.13 -1.88
CA TRP A 150 -15.82 -3.56 -3.08
C TRP A 150 -15.18 -2.21 -3.42
N SER A 151 -14.60 -2.09 -4.59
CA SER A 151 -14.19 -0.79 -5.15
C SER A 151 -15.39 -0.11 -5.78
N ARG A 152 -15.84 0.97 -5.17
CA ARG A 152 -17.05 1.69 -5.65
C ARG A 152 -16.81 2.32 -7.00
N ILE A 153 -15.62 2.91 -7.20
CA ILE A 153 -15.29 3.59 -8.45
C ILE A 153 -15.05 2.62 -9.59
N ALA A 154 -14.35 1.51 -9.34
CA ALA A 154 -14.13 0.49 -10.35
C ALA A 154 -15.36 -0.42 -10.55
N LYS A 155 -16.36 -0.37 -9.65
CA LYS A 155 -17.54 -1.25 -9.62
C LYS A 155 -17.16 -2.73 -9.68
N ARG A 156 -16.10 -3.10 -8.94
CA ARG A 156 -15.49 -4.45 -8.92
C ARG A 156 -15.08 -4.87 -7.53
N TRP A 157 -15.04 -6.16 -7.29
CA TRP A 157 -14.44 -6.72 -6.08
C TRP A 157 -12.93 -6.78 -6.21
N ARG A 158 -12.25 -6.48 -5.11
CA ARG A 158 -10.81 -6.64 -4.98
C ARG A 158 -10.48 -7.42 -3.72
N LEU A 159 -9.37 -8.11 -3.71
CA LEU A 159 -8.83 -8.80 -2.55
C LEU A 159 -7.76 -7.92 -1.92
N ASP A 160 -8.08 -7.27 -0.82
CA ASP A 160 -7.13 -6.45 -0.09
C ASP A 160 -6.09 -7.34 0.60
N ILE A 161 -4.81 -7.02 0.41
CA ILE A 161 -3.66 -7.72 0.97
C ILE A 161 -2.86 -6.71 1.80
N GLN A 162 -3.25 -6.58 3.07
CA GLN A 162 -2.78 -5.50 3.93
C GLN A 162 -1.96 -6.01 5.10
N THR A 163 -0.81 -5.39 5.37
CA THR A 163 -0.05 -5.66 6.58
C THR A 163 -0.77 -5.10 7.80
N THR A 164 -0.91 -5.92 8.83
CA THR A 164 -1.51 -5.54 10.10
C THR A 164 -0.61 -6.05 11.24
N THR A 165 -0.52 -5.28 12.32
CA THR A 165 0.25 -5.69 13.49
C THR A 165 -0.64 -5.68 14.72
N PHE A 166 -0.63 -6.78 15.46
CA PHE A 166 -1.24 -6.87 16.79
C PHE A 166 -0.16 -6.63 17.83
N THR A 167 -0.37 -5.60 18.64
CA THR A 167 0.58 -5.20 19.70
C THR A 167 -0.08 -5.36 21.07
N PRO A 168 0.66 -5.85 22.07
CA PRO A 168 0.14 -5.90 23.43
C PRO A 168 -0.26 -4.53 23.92
N VAL A 169 -1.38 -4.43 24.63
CA VAL A 169 -1.88 -3.19 25.23
C VAL A 169 -0.82 -2.58 26.16
N LYS A 170 -0.20 -3.43 26.98
CA LYS A 170 0.87 -3.05 27.91
C LYS A 170 2.07 -2.35 27.26
N MET A 171 2.30 -2.61 26.00
CA MET A 171 3.38 -1.94 25.23
C MET A 171 3.11 -0.44 25.02
N HIS A 172 1.90 0.02 25.24
CA HIS A 172 1.46 1.38 25.02
C HIS A 172 1.15 2.14 26.32
N GLU A 173 1.24 1.49 27.46
CA GLU A 173 1.07 2.11 28.78
C GLU A 173 2.28 2.99 29.10
N ASN A 174 2.04 4.15 29.70
CA ASN A 174 3.08 4.98 30.30
C ASN A 174 3.56 4.36 31.62
N GLU A 175 4.51 5.00 32.31
CA GLU A 175 5.06 4.56 33.58
C GLU A 175 4.00 4.44 34.68
N GLN A 176 2.87 5.15 34.56
CA GLN A 176 1.72 5.12 35.48
C GLN A 176 0.65 4.11 35.08
N GLY A 177 0.88 3.27 34.04
CA GLY A 177 -0.08 2.30 33.55
C GLY A 177 -1.23 2.90 32.73
N GLN A 178 -1.13 4.17 32.33
CA GLN A 178 -2.17 4.85 31.56
C GLN A 178 -1.94 4.69 30.05
N LEU A 179 -3.04 4.53 29.31
CA LEU A 179 -3.03 4.41 27.85
C LEU A 179 -3.26 5.77 27.18
N PRO A 180 -2.53 6.08 26.10
CA PRO A 180 -2.86 7.22 25.27
C PRO A 180 -4.30 7.16 24.79
N PRO A 181 -5.06 8.28 24.76
CA PRO A 181 -6.47 8.31 24.37
C PRO A 181 -6.78 7.67 23.02
N LYS A 182 -5.84 7.77 22.06
CA LYS A 182 -5.94 7.13 20.74
C LYS A 182 -5.90 5.61 20.80
N ILE A 183 -5.11 5.04 21.73
CA ILE A 183 -4.99 3.59 21.92
C ILE A 183 -6.13 3.06 22.75
N ALA A 184 -6.57 3.79 23.77
CA ALA A 184 -7.69 3.41 24.65
C ALA A 184 -8.98 3.18 23.86
N LYS A 185 -9.19 3.91 22.76
CA LYS A 185 -10.37 3.82 21.88
C LYS A 185 -10.31 2.70 20.83
N LEU A 186 -9.16 2.04 20.65
CA LEU A 186 -9.03 0.98 19.65
C LEU A 186 -9.74 -0.31 20.11
N PRO A 187 -10.30 -1.07 19.16
CA PRO A 187 -10.85 -2.38 19.46
C PRO A 187 -9.80 -3.30 20.10
N ARG A 188 -10.25 -4.10 21.06
CA ARG A 188 -9.41 -5.06 21.76
C ARG A 188 -9.48 -6.43 21.10
N TYR A 189 -8.41 -7.18 21.20
CA TYR A 189 -8.29 -8.55 20.69
C TYR A 189 -7.66 -9.43 21.76
N GLU A 190 -8.15 -10.64 21.85
CA GLU A 190 -7.59 -11.73 22.66
C GLU A 190 -6.78 -12.64 21.74
N LEU A 191 -5.61 -13.06 22.19
CA LEU A 191 -4.82 -14.08 21.52
C LEU A 191 -4.99 -15.39 22.29
N ASP A 192 -5.66 -16.34 21.69
CA ASP A 192 -5.64 -17.71 22.17
C ASP A 192 -4.33 -18.35 21.74
N THR A 193 -3.43 -18.52 22.71
CA THR A 193 -2.10 -19.11 22.47
C THR A 193 -2.15 -20.62 22.23
N LEU A 194 -3.20 -21.31 22.67
CA LEU A 194 -3.36 -22.74 22.45
C LEU A 194 -3.98 -23.02 21.07
N GLY A 195 -4.98 -22.25 20.67
CA GLY A 195 -5.62 -22.37 19.36
C GLY A 195 -5.02 -21.45 18.29
N GLN A 196 -4.00 -20.66 18.62
CA GLN A 196 -3.37 -19.66 17.72
C GLN A 196 -4.39 -18.67 17.11
N GLU A 197 -5.51 -18.47 17.76
CA GLU A 197 -6.58 -17.59 17.31
C GLU A 197 -6.48 -16.19 17.96
N VAL A 198 -6.67 -15.15 17.15
CA VAL A 198 -6.88 -13.78 17.64
C VAL A 198 -8.35 -13.46 17.51
N ARG A 199 -9.03 -13.19 18.61
CA ARG A 199 -10.45 -12.84 18.65
C ARG A 199 -10.65 -11.39 19.06
N LYS A 200 -11.61 -10.73 18.44
CA LYS A 200 -12.04 -9.41 18.86
C LYS A 200 -12.86 -9.52 20.15
N GLY A 201 -12.40 -8.82 21.20
CA GLY A 201 -13.07 -8.80 22.51
C GLY A 201 -12.92 -7.45 23.19
N THR A 202 -13.70 -7.22 24.26
CA THR A 202 -13.65 -5.96 25.02
C THR A 202 -12.57 -5.97 26.10
N SER A 203 -12.18 -7.15 26.56
CA SER A 203 -11.14 -7.37 27.57
C SER A 203 -9.81 -7.83 26.98
N GLY A 204 -9.66 -7.74 25.67
CA GLY A 204 -8.49 -8.26 24.97
C GLY A 204 -7.20 -7.54 25.32
N GLU A 205 -6.12 -8.29 25.36
CA GLU A 205 -4.78 -7.86 25.73
C GLU A 205 -4.00 -7.25 24.58
N TYR A 206 -4.58 -7.24 23.36
CA TYR A 206 -3.98 -6.72 22.14
C TYR A 206 -4.81 -5.62 21.51
N VAL A 207 -4.11 -4.72 20.80
CA VAL A 207 -4.73 -3.76 19.88
C VAL A 207 -4.18 -3.97 18.47
N LYS A 208 -5.07 -3.84 17.49
CA LYS A 208 -4.70 -3.89 16.07
C LYS A 208 -4.20 -2.53 15.63
N ARG A 209 -3.04 -2.49 15.03
CA ARG A 209 -2.46 -1.29 14.47
C ARG A 209 -2.14 -1.45 12.99
N ALA A 210 -2.33 -0.38 12.23
CA ALA A 210 -1.73 -0.29 10.92
C ALA A 210 -0.20 -0.43 11.05
N PRO A 211 0.48 -0.97 10.04
CA PRO A 211 1.93 -1.12 10.08
C PRO A 211 2.55 0.24 10.35
N ALA A 212 3.54 0.25 11.24
CA ALA A 212 4.31 1.44 11.47
C ALA A 212 4.91 1.92 10.14
N THR A 213 4.94 3.22 9.94
CA THR A 213 5.57 3.84 8.77
C THR A 213 7.06 3.52 8.65
N LYS A 214 7.69 3.02 9.72
CA LYS A 214 9.10 2.62 9.74
C LYS A 214 9.33 1.40 8.86
N ARG A 215 10.22 1.56 7.88
CA ARG A 215 10.56 0.56 6.84
C ARG A 215 10.84 -0.85 7.40
N LYS A 216 11.55 -0.94 8.53
CA LYS A 216 11.91 -2.21 9.19
C LYS A 216 10.72 -3.04 9.73
N ASN A 217 9.54 -2.47 9.84
CA ASN A 217 8.35 -3.13 10.38
C ASN A 217 7.31 -3.45 9.28
N ARG A 218 7.60 -3.12 8.02
CA ARG A 218 6.72 -3.43 6.88
C ARG A 218 6.96 -4.85 6.40
N VAL A 219 5.91 -5.51 5.95
CA VAL A 219 6.00 -6.72 5.14
C VAL A 219 6.14 -6.29 3.69
N SER A 220 7.22 -6.70 3.03
CA SER A 220 7.45 -6.40 1.61
C SER A 220 6.31 -6.94 0.75
N ALA A 221 6.01 -6.26 -0.36
CA ALA A 221 5.07 -6.79 -1.34
C ALA A 221 5.62 -8.08 -1.97
N ILE A 222 6.89 -8.04 -2.34
CA ILE A 222 7.66 -9.15 -2.86
C ILE A 222 9.12 -8.99 -2.44
N ASP A 223 9.81 -10.10 -2.18
CA ASP A 223 11.24 -10.13 -1.94
C ASP A 223 11.83 -11.41 -2.56
N LEU A 224 12.50 -11.24 -3.70
CA LEU A 224 13.20 -12.30 -4.42
C LEU A 224 14.70 -12.03 -4.47
N GLN A 225 15.22 -11.25 -3.50
CA GLN A 225 16.66 -10.99 -3.41
C GLN A 225 17.40 -12.25 -2.95
N GLY A 226 18.56 -12.45 -3.53
CA GLY A 226 19.38 -13.63 -3.21
C GLY A 226 18.74 -14.91 -3.76
N GLN A 227 18.62 -15.91 -2.89
CA GLN A 227 17.96 -17.18 -3.18
C GLN A 227 16.75 -17.32 -2.28
N PRO A 228 15.56 -16.96 -2.77
CA PRO A 228 14.36 -17.05 -1.98
C PRO A 228 14.05 -18.50 -1.64
N THR A 229 13.88 -18.79 -0.36
CA THR A 229 13.29 -20.03 0.11
C THR A 229 11.78 -19.90 0.12
N LEU A 230 11.07 -21.01 0.13
CA LEU A 230 9.63 -21.02 0.27
C LEU A 230 9.19 -20.30 1.56
N GLU A 231 9.92 -20.52 2.67
CA GLU A 231 9.69 -19.84 3.94
C GLU A 231 9.86 -18.31 3.81
N SER A 232 10.96 -17.84 3.20
CA SER A 232 11.19 -16.40 3.02
C SER A 232 10.17 -15.76 2.07
N TYR A 233 9.74 -16.49 1.05
CA TYR A 233 8.69 -16.04 0.15
C TYR A 233 7.36 -15.87 0.88
N TYR A 234 6.96 -16.82 1.71
CA TYR A 234 5.73 -16.73 2.51
C TYR A 234 5.76 -15.62 3.57
N GLN A 235 6.93 -15.02 3.83
CA GLN A 235 7.04 -13.80 4.64
C GLN A 235 6.77 -12.51 3.86
N THR A 236 6.37 -12.59 2.59
CA THR A 236 5.96 -11.47 1.75
C THR A 236 4.44 -11.43 1.55
N ARG A 237 3.90 -10.28 1.13
CA ARG A 237 2.46 -10.18 0.84
C ARG A 237 2.03 -11.03 -0.37
N LEU A 238 2.91 -11.16 -1.37
CA LEU A 238 2.66 -12.03 -2.52
C LEU A 238 2.66 -13.51 -2.10
N GLY A 239 3.61 -13.92 -1.28
CA GLY A 239 3.65 -15.29 -0.76
C GLY A 239 2.44 -15.62 0.10
N VAL A 240 1.93 -14.66 0.87
CA VAL A 240 0.65 -14.84 1.60
C VAL A 240 -0.52 -14.99 0.63
N LEU A 241 -0.54 -14.27 -0.48
CA LEU A 241 -1.56 -14.48 -1.52
C LEU A 241 -1.49 -15.91 -2.06
N SER A 242 -0.29 -16.45 -2.33
CA SER A 242 -0.12 -17.85 -2.76
C SER A 242 -0.66 -18.83 -1.73
N MET A 243 -0.33 -18.62 -0.44
CA MET A 243 -0.87 -19.46 0.64
C MET A 243 -2.39 -19.40 0.70
N PHE A 244 -2.97 -18.22 0.55
CA PHE A 244 -4.42 -18.04 0.53
C PHE A 244 -5.06 -18.78 -0.65
N LEU A 245 -4.49 -18.71 -1.84
CA LEU A 245 -5.01 -19.40 -3.03
C LEU A 245 -4.94 -20.93 -2.87
N ASP A 246 -3.83 -21.44 -2.35
CA ASP A 246 -3.70 -22.87 -2.02
C ASP A 246 -4.72 -23.30 -0.94
N ASP A 247 -4.89 -22.51 0.11
CA ASP A 247 -5.87 -22.77 1.17
C ASP A 247 -7.32 -22.72 0.68
N LEU A 248 -7.65 -21.75 -0.17
CA LEU A 248 -8.97 -21.63 -0.79
C LEU A 248 -9.31 -22.88 -1.61
N LYS A 249 -8.35 -23.35 -2.41
CA LYS A 249 -8.48 -24.57 -3.21
C LYS A 249 -8.62 -25.81 -2.33
N ARG A 250 -7.87 -25.91 -1.24
CA ARG A 250 -7.94 -27.03 -0.28
C ARG A 250 -9.26 -27.05 0.49
N ALA A 251 -9.75 -25.86 0.90
CA ALA A 251 -10.98 -25.73 1.67
C ALA A 251 -12.23 -26.06 0.85
N TYR A 252 -12.26 -25.65 -0.41
CA TYR A 252 -13.48 -25.65 -1.22
C TYR A 252 -13.40 -26.44 -2.51
N GLY A 253 -12.20 -26.78 -2.98
CA GLY A 253 -12.00 -27.53 -4.23
C GLY A 253 -12.58 -26.80 -5.44
N SER A 254 -13.40 -27.53 -6.22
CA SER A 254 -14.07 -27.00 -7.41
C SER A 254 -15.45 -26.36 -7.11
N THR A 255 -15.87 -26.28 -5.84
CA THR A 255 -17.18 -25.69 -5.49
C THR A 255 -17.18 -24.17 -5.53
N ILE A 256 -16.00 -23.56 -5.64
CA ILE A 256 -15.82 -22.11 -5.78
C ILE A 256 -14.91 -21.82 -6.97
N ASP A 257 -15.42 -21.04 -7.92
CA ASP A 257 -14.61 -20.45 -8.97
C ASP A 257 -13.97 -19.16 -8.44
N PHE A 258 -12.65 -19.14 -8.47
CA PHE A 258 -11.87 -17.96 -8.13
C PHE A 258 -10.96 -17.58 -9.28
N SER A 259 -11.05 -16.35 -9.73
CA SER A 259 -10.13 -15.79 -10.71
C SER A 259 -9.71 -14.36 -10.37
N GLN A 260 -8.46 -14.06 -10.67
CA GLN A 260 -7.95 -12.69 -10.64
C GLN A 260 -8.16 -12.05 -12.01
N GLU A 261 -8.59 -10.80 -12.02
CA GLU A 261 -8.77 -10.07 -13.24
C GLU A 261 -7.45 -9.49 -13.74
N SER A 262 -7.26 -9.55 -15.05
CA SER A 262 -6.12 -8.94 -15.73
C SER A 262 -6.56 -7.67 -16.43
N ILE A 263 -5.68 -6.68 -16.44
CA ILE A 263 -5.77 -5.55 -17.36
C ILE A 263 -4.75 -5.76 -18.48
N TYR A 264 -5.11 -5.35 -19.69
CA TYR A 264 -4.21 -5.38 -20.85
C TYR A 264 -3.77 -3.95 -21.15
N PRO A 265 -2.73 -3.46 -20.46
CA PRO A 265 -2.34 -2.08 -20.62
C PRO A 265 -1.49 -1.90 -21.88
N ASP A 266 -1.76 -0.83 -22.59
CA ASP A 266 -0.81 -0.30 -23.55
C ASP A 266 0.19 0.59 -22.83
N ILE A 267 1.41 0.61 -23.37
CA ILE A 267 2.43 1.52 -22.87
C ILE A 267 2.15 2.89 -23.48
N HIS A 268 1.66 3.82 -22.67
CA HIS A 268 1.50 5.20 -23.11
C HIS A 268 2.87 5.86 -23.31
N GLN A 269 3.75 5.71 -22.33
CA GLN A 269 5.08 6.29 -22.41
C GLN A 269 6.10 5.46 -21.62
N ARG A 270 7.22 5.15 -22.27
CA ARG A 270 8.44 4.69 -21.59
C ARG A 270 9.33 5.89 -21.32
N VAL A 271 9.70 6.05 -20.07
CA VAL A 271 10.64 7.08 -19.70
C VAL A 271 12.06 6.59 -19.87
N LYS A 272 12.85 7.31 -20.62
CA LYS A 272 14.29 7.07 -20.74
C LYS A 272 15.02 7.78 -19.60
N HIS A 273 16.10 7.19 -19.10
CA HIS A 273 16.94 7.81 -18.07
C HIS A 273 17.40 9.24 -18.47
N GLN A 274 17.65 9.47 -19.76
CA GLN A 274 18.04 10.77 -20.29
C GLN A 274 16.95 11.82 -20.02
N GLN A 275 15.68 11.51 -20.25
CA GLN A 275 14.57 12.45 -20.02
C GLN A 275 14.45 12.86 -18.54
N VAL A 276 14.71 11.91 -17.62
CA VAL A 276 14.74 12.19 -16.18
C VAL A 276 15.90 13.13 -15.83
N SER A 277 17.08 12.85 -16.36
CA SER A 277 18.27 13.68 -16.17
C SER A 277 18.07 15.09 -16.70
N ASP A 278 17.49 15.24 -17.90
CA ASP A 278 17.19 16.52 -18.50
C ASP A 278 16.14 17.31 -17.72
N ALA A 279 15.12 16.63 -17.19
CA ALA A 279 14.11 17.27 -16.34
C ALA A 279 14.71 17.78 -15.01
N TYR A 280 15.60 17.00 -14.38
CA TYR A 280 16.32 17.48 -13.19
C TYR A 280 17.29 18.62 -13.50
N LYS A 281 17.95 18.60 -14.66
CA LYS A 281 18.80 19.70 -15.08
C LYS A 281 17.99 20.99 -15.24
N LYS A 282 16.88 20.95 -15.97
CA LYS A 282 15.97 22.12 -16.12
C LYS A 282 15.47 22.63 -14.76
N LEU A 283 15.08 21.72 -13.85
CA LEU A 283 14.68 22.06 -12.49
C LEU A 283 15.79 22.80 -11.74
N ASN A 284 17.01 22.26 -11.75
CA ASN A 284 18.14 22.86 -11.05
C ASN A 284 18.53 24.21 -11.67
N ASP A 285 18.51 24.32 -13.01
CA ASP A 285 18.80 25.56 -13.71
C ASP A 285 17.81 26.68 -13.35
N GLN A 286 16.52 26.32 -13.22
CA GLN A 286 15.48 27.26 -12.75
C GLN A 286 15.73 27.68 -11.30
N MET A 287 16.01 26.72 -10.42
CA MET A 287 16.19 26.98 -9.01
C MET A 287 17.48 27.73 -8.66
N ARG A 288 18.53 27.65 -9.52
CA ARG A 288 19.76 28.48 -9.40
C ARG A 288 19.50 29.96 -9.50
N GLN A 289 18.38 30.37 -10.10
CA GLN A 289 18.00 31.77 -10.21
C GLN A 289 17.43 32.37 -8.92
N HIS A 290 17.15 31.51 -7.91
CA HIS A 290 16.50 31.90 -6.67
C HIS A 290 17.35 31.47 -5.47
N PRO A 291 17.75 32.37 -4.57
CA PRO A 291 18.42 32.00 -3.34
C PRO A 291 17.47 31.24 -2.40
N ILE A 292 18.00 30.26 -1.67
CA ILE A 292 17.26 29.46 -0.69
C ILE A 292 17.78 29.78 0.71
N TRP A 293 16.87 30.19 1.59
CA TRP A 293 17.15 30.42 3.01
C TRP A 293 16.92 29.13 3.81
N VAL A 294 17.88 28.73 4.59
CA VAL A 294 17.83 27.52 5.41
C VAL A 294 17.75 27.91 6.87
N THR A 295 16.66 27.58 7.55
CA THR A 295 16.47 27.81 8.99
C THR A 295 16.45 26.46 9.71
N ASN A 296 17.28 26.33 10.76
CA ASN A 296 17.38 25.10 11.53
C ASN A 296 16.72 25.24 12.90
N SER A 297 15.54 24.66 13.07
CA SER A 297 14.78 24.56 14.32
C SER A 297 14.78 23.15 14.91
N SER A 298 15.70 22.29 14.48
CA SER A 298 15.83 20.92 14.98
C SER A 298 16.84 20.81 16.12
N ASN A 299 16.88 19.66 16.77
CA ASN A 299 17.86 19.34 17.82
C ASN A 299 19.25 18.99 17.26
N ASP A 300 19.43 18.96 15.96
CA ASP A 300 20.70 18.69 15.30
C ASP A 300 21.30 19.99 14.76
N PRO A 301 22.30 20.57 15.43
CA PRO A 301 22.87 21.86 15.05
C PRO A 301 23.57 21.86 13.69
N GLU A 302 24.09 20.70 13.26
CA GLU A 302 24.83 20.56 12.00
C GLU A 302 23.93 20.35 10.79
N ALA A 303 22.64 20.11 10.98
CA ALA A 303 21.71 19.79 9.90
C ALA A 303 21.62 20.93 8.85
N GLY A 304 21.66 22.19 9.30
CA GLY A 304 21.66 23.36 8.42
C GLY A 304 22.91 23.41 7.52
N VAL A 305 24.08 23.24 8.11
CA VAL A 305 25.36 23.24 7.39
C VAL A 305 25.43 22.13 6.36
N ARG A 306 24.95 20.91 6.71
CA ARG A 306 24.90 19.80 5.76
C ARG A 306 23.96 20.08 4.59
N LEU A 307 22.81 20.69 4.85
CA LEU A 307 21.85 20.99 3.78
C LEU A 307 22.38 22.09 2.82
N THR A 308 22.97 23.17 3.36
CA THR A 308 23.56 24.22 2.54
C THR A 308 24.71 23.68 1.67
N ALA A 309 25.58 22.83 2.22
CA ALA A 309 26.65 22.19 1.45
C ALA A 309 26.11 21.33 0.29
N GLU A 310 24.98 20.64 0.46
CA GLU A 310 24.36 19.86 -0.61
C GLU A 310 23.68 20.75 -1.66
N LEU A 311 23.09 21.88 -1.27
CA LEU A 311 22.54 22.87 -2.22
C LEU A 311 23.66 23.51 -3.06
N ASP A 312 24.78 23.86 -2.42
CA ASP A 312 25.97 24.42 -3.09
C ASP A 312 26.55 23.44 -4.13
N ARG A 313 26.58 22.14 -3.85
CA ARG A 313 26.99 21.10 -4.82
C ARG A 313 26.11 21.07 -6.08
N LEU A 314 24.87 21.49 -5.96
CA LEU A 314 23.96 21.65 -7.10
C LEU A 314 24.08 23.01 -7.77
N GLY A 315 24.93 23.89 -7.23
CA GLY A 315 25.12 25.25 -7.69
C GLY A 315 23.95 26.18 -7.35
N ILE A 316 23.16 25.83 -6.33
CA ILE A 316 22.03 26.63 -5.84
C ILE A 316 22.55 27.46 -4.66
N GLN A 317 22.46 28.79 -4.80
CA GLN A 317 22.85 29.71 -3.74
C GLN A 317 21.97 29.49 -2.51
N SER A 318 22.58 29.29 -1.35
CA SER A 318 21.86 29.11 -0.10
C SER A 318 22.53 29.83 1.07
N GLU A 319 21.71 30.25 2.04
CA GLU A 319 22.17 30.95 3.23
C GLU A 319 21.51 30.35 4.48
N LEU A 320 22.32 30.14 5.53
CA LEU A 320 21.83 29.71 6.83
C LEU A 320 21.35 30.93 7.61
N THR A 321 20.08 30.90 8.01
CA THR A 321 19.42 32.02 8.70
C THR A 321 18.76 31.57 10.00
N ASN A 322 18.48 32.49 10.91
CA ASN A 322 17.77 32.25 12.16
C ASN A 322 16.23 32.34 11.96
N ASP A 323 15.78 33.09 10.96
CA ASP A 323 14.37 33.38 10.72
C ASP A 323 13.97 33.06 9.28
N ILE A 324 12.67 32.98 9.03
CA ILE A 324 12.08 32.76 7.72
C ILE A 324 12.13 34.06 6.91
N GLU A 325 12.65 34.00 5.70
CA GLU A 325 12.60 35.10 4.73
C GLU A 325 11.19 35.18 4.11
N GLU A 326 10.49 36.27 4.40
CA GLU A 326 9.07 36.43 4.10
C GLU A 326 8.73 36.28 2.61
N ASN A 327 9.54 36.85 1.75
CA ASN A 327 9.36 36.78 0.29
C ASN A 327 10.24 35.71 -0.40
N GLY A 328 10.95 34.91 0.39
CA GLY A 328 11.96 33.97 -0.04
C GLY A 328 11.47 32.54 -0.25
N LEU A 329 12.42 31.71 -0.70
CA LEU A 329 12.28 30.25 -0.72
C LEU A 329 12.99 29.71 0.50
N ASN A 330 12.23 29.12 1.43
CA ASN A 330 12.75 28.70 2.71
C ASN A 330 12.72 27.18 2.88
N ILE A 331 13.79 26.59 3.40
CA ILE A 331 13.80 25.24 3.92
C ILE A 331 13.93 25.31 5.44
N LEU A 332 12.89 24.87 6.13
CA LEU A 332 12.84 24.81 7.59
C LEU A 332 13.14 23.38 8.07
N ILE A 333 14.28 23.20 8.72
CA ILE A 333 14.66 21.91 9.32
C ILE A 333 14.00 21.80 10.68
N VAL A 334 13.20 20.75 10.88
CA VAL A 334 12.41 20.53 12.09
C VAL A 334 12.54 19.07 12.54
N ASN A 335 12.34 18.80 13.83
CA ASN A 335 12.27 17.42 14.32
C ASN A 335 11.08 16.67 13.72
N ALA A 336 11.08 15.34 13.83
CA ALA A 336 9.96 14.53 13.34
C ALA A 336 8.64 14.96 14.00
N LYS A 337 7.56 14.94 13.24
CA LYS A 337 6.23 15.40 13.66
C LYS A 337 5.73 14.80 14.98
N ASP A 338 6.14 13.55 15.27
CA ASP A 338 5.79 12.85 16.51
C ASP A 338 6.56 13.37 17.74
N SER A 339 7.54 14.26 17.55
CA SER A 339 8.32 14.91 18.62
C SER A 339 7.58 16.10 19.25
N TYR A 340 6.46 16.54 18.63
CA TYR A 340 5.70 17.68 19.10
C TYR A 340 4.38 17.24 19.73
N GLU A 341 4.04 17.80 20.90
CA GLU A 341 2.82 17.47 21.65
C GLU A 341 1.54 17.87 20.88
N SER A 342 1.60 18.96 20.16
CA SER A 342 0.49 19.46 19.34
C SER A 342 0.98 20.18 18.08
N LYS A 343 0.06 20.47 17.16
CA LYS A 343 0.37 21.29 15.97
C LYS A 343 0.73 22.75 16.31
N ASP A 344 0.35 23.21 17.48
CA ASP A 344 0.55 24.60 17.88
C ASP A 344 1.99 24.86 18.35
N VAL A 345 2.73 23.81 18.67
CA VAL A 345 4.16 23.86 19.03
C VAL A 345 5.08 23.33 17.93
N ASP A 346 4.52 22.91 16.78
CA ASP A 346 5.28 22.48 15.60
C ASP A 346 5.81 23.72 14.85
N PRO A 347 7.15 23.95 14.79
CA PRO A 347 7.73 25.14 14.17
C PRO A 347 7.31 25.34 12.71
N TYR A 348 7.11 24.26 11.96
CA TYR A 348 6.64 24.35 10.60
C TYR A 348 5.20 24.89 10.49
N GLN A 349 4.32 24.46 11.40
CA GLN A 349 2.94 24.98 11.43
C GLN A 349 2.89 26.43 11.91
N ILE A 350 3.76 26.80 12.84
CA ILE A 350 3.91 28.17 13.33
C ILE A 350 4.39 29.07 12.18
N ALA A 351 5.49 28.70 11.52
CA ALA A 351 6.05 29.47 10.42
C ALA A 351 5.05 29.67 9.27
N ARG A 352 4.28 28.66 8.89
CA ARG A 352 3.26 28.78 7.85
C ARG A 352 2.10 29.73 8.20
N ARG A 353 1.76 29.85 9.49
CA ARG A 353 0.75 30.79 9.97
C ARG A 353 1.29 32.21 10.06
N GLN A 354 2.53 32.35 10.51
CA GLN A 354 3.18 33.62 10.74
C GLN A 354 3.63 34.30 9.44
N TYR A 355 4.07 33.49 8.46
CA TYR A 355 4.57 33.96 7.16
C TYR A 355 3.73 33.35 6.02
N PRO A 356 2.49 33.82 5.82
CA PRO A 356 1.58 33.22 4.86
C PRO A 356 2.05 33.36 3.39
N ASP A 357 2.86 34.35 3.08
CA ASP A 357 3.37 34.62 1.74
C ASP A 357 4.73 33.98 1.45
N ALA A 358 5.44 33.50 2.48
CA ALA A 358 6.67 32.77 2.33
C ALA A 358 6.46 31.37 1.69
N VAL A 359 7.41 30.98 0.85
CA VAL A 359 7.49 29.61 0.36
C VAL A 359 8.31 28.79 1.36
N ILE A 360 7.68 27.91 2.12
CA ILE A 360 8.33 27.14 3.19
C ILE A 360 8.19 25.64 2.90
N GLN A 361 9.31 24.92 2.87
CA GLN A 361 9.39 23.47 2.81
C GLN A 361 10.08 22.91 4.04
N SER A 362 9.47 21.93 4.72
CA SER A 362 10.11 21.30 5.87
C SER A 362 11.00 20.12 5.49
N CYS A 363 12.06 19.92 6.29
CA CYS A 363 12.97 18.79 6.22
C CYS A 363 13.22 18.22 7.60
N TYR A 364 13.50 16.93 7.72
CA TYR A 364 13.91 16.28 8.97
C TYR A 364 15.41 16.02 8.96
N PRO A 365 16.14 16.28 10.07
CA PRO A 365 17.59 16.13 10.11
C PRO A 365 18.04 14.69 9.83
N GLU A 366 17.28 13.67 10.24
CA GLU A 366 17.61 12.26 10.01
C GLU A 366 17.70 11.89 8.53
N ARG A 367 17.08 12.69 7.65
CA ARG A 367 17.15 12.48 6.19
C ARG A 367 18.43 13.05 5.57
N LEU A 368 19.15 13.89 6.30
CA LEU A 368 20.37 14.56 5.84
C LEU A 368 21.64 13.83 6.29
N HIS A 369 21.54 12.80 7.16
CA HIS A 369 22.68 12.05 7.68
C HIS A 369 23.27 11.01 6.73
N GLU A 370 22.58 10.66 5.66
CA GLU A 370 23.03 9.60 4.76
C GLU A 370 23.84 10.21 3.61
N GLU A 371 25.16 10.03 3.65
CA GLU A 371 26.04 10.46 2.56
C GLU A 371 25.61 9.92 1.19
N GLY A 372 25.68 10.76 0.16
CA GLY A 372 25.39 10.40 -1.22
C GLY A 372 23.90 10.38 -1.59
N LYS A 373 22.98 10.84 -0.73
CA LYS A 373 21.56 10.91 -1.04
C LYS A 373 21.11 12.26 -1.58
N TYR A 374 21.66 12.69 -2.71
CA TYR A 374 21.17 13.82 -3.49
C TYR A 374 19.66 13.84 -3.73
N HIS A 375 18.99 12.67 -3.68
CA HIS A 375 17.56 12.58 -3.92
C HIS A 375 16.71 13.32 -2.87
N VAL A 376 17.17 13.51 -1.64
CA VAL A 376 16.42 14.26 -0.61
C VAL A 376 16.37 15.72 -0.99
N VAL A 377 17.53 16.30 -1.35
CA VAL A 377 17.63 17.70 -1.79
C VAL A 377 16.83 17.93 -3.07
N GLN A 378 16.88 16.99 -4.01
CA GLN A 378 16.08 17.05 -5.24
C GLN A 378 14.57 17.05 -4.97
N VAL A 379 14.12 16.31 -3.94
CA VAL A 379 12.71 16.35 -3.52
C VAL A 379 12.35 17.70 -2.90
N LEU A 380 13.22 18.26 -2.06
CA LEU A 380 13.00 19.58 -1.46
C LEU A 380 12.90 20.68 -2.53
N ILE A 381 13.80 20.66 -3.50
CA ILE A 381 13.82 21.61 -4.62
C ILE A 381 12.53 21.52 -5.45
N LYS A 382 12.06 20.32 -5.76
CA LYS A 382 10.76 20.13 -6.44
C LYS A 382 9.59 20.71 -5.67
N GLU A 383 9.52 20.43 -4.37
CA GLU A 383 8.43 20.95 -3.55
C GLU A 383 8.50 22.47 -3.43
N LEU A 384 9.70 23.05 -3.37
CA LEU A 384 9.89 24.51 -3.40
C LEU A 384 9.42 25.11 -4.75
N LEU A 385 9.80 24.50 -5.88
CA LEU A 385 9.36 24.96 -7.20
C LEU A 385 7.82 24.98 -7.27
N ILE A 386 7.15 23.90 -6.91
CA ILE A 386 5.68 23.83 -6.96
C ILE A 386 5.04 24.92 -6.10
N LYS A 387 5.57 25.13 -4.88
CA LYS A 387 5.08 26.19 -3.99
C LYS A 387 5.32 27.59 -4.53
N MET A 388 6.46 27.79 -5.21
CA MET A 388 6.79 29.05 -5.89
C MET A 388 5.82 29.29 -7.05
N GLU A 389 5.58 28.29 -7.92
CA GLU A 389 4.62 28.36 -9.02
C GLU A 389 3.21 28.66 -8.53
N VAL A 390 2.81 28.09 -7.39
CA VAL A 390 1.50 28.39 -6.75
C VAL A 390 1.46 29.82 -6.23
N ARG A 391 2.52 30.32 -5.58
CA ARG A 391 2.60 31.70 -5.11
C ARG A 391 2.55 32.71 -6.26
N GLU A 392 3.31 32.46 -7.31
CA GLU A 392 3.42 33.35 -8.48
C GLU A 392 2.25 33.17 -9.45
N ARG A 393 1.43 32.15 -9.24
CA ARG A 393 0.33 31.76 -10.14
C ARG A 393 0.80 31.56 -11.58
N ARG A 394 2.00 30.99 -11.73
CA ARG A 394 2.64 30.81 -13.01
C ARG A 394 3.48 29.54 -13.04
N LEU A 395 3.42 28.81 -14.17
CA LEU A 395 4.30 27.70 -14.45
C LEU A 395 5.66 28.21 -14.91
N LEU A 396 6.73 27.74 -14.28
CA LEU A 396 8.10 28.19 -14.56
C LEU A 396 8.89 27.21 -15.44
N LEU A 397 8.37 26.01 -15.61
CA LEU A 397 8.92 25.00 -16.50
C LEU A 397 7.91 24.61 -17.58
N ASP A 398 8.37 23.84 -18.56
CA ASP A 398 7.52 23.32 -19.62
C ASP A 398 6.59 22.22 -19.07
N TYR A 399 5.31 22.40 -19.20
CA TYR A 399 4.28 21.44 -18.86
C TYR A 399 3.40 21.12 -20.07
N PRO A 400 2.91 19.88 -20.20
CA PRO A 400 1.93 19.53 -21.21
C PRO A 400 0.71 20.45 -21.15
N GLU A 401 0.16 20.80 -22.31
CA GLU A 401 -1.03 21.63 -22.40
C GLU A 401 -2.25 20.96 -21.76
N LEU A 402 -3.10 21.78 -21.15
CA LEU A 402 -4.38 21.39 -20.57
C LEU A 402 -5.51 22.22 -21.22
N PRO A 403 -6.74 21.71 -21.27
CA PRO A 403 -7.89 22.49 -21.75
C PRO A 403 -8.08 23.75 -20.92
N ALA A 404 -8.15 24.91 -21.55
CA ALA A 404 -8.31 26.20 -20.87
C ALA A 404 -9.72 26.37 -20.22
N ASP A 405 -10.72 25.70 -20.76
CA ASP A 405 -12.10 25.68 -20.30
C ASP A 405 -12.38 24.64 -19.19
N ALA A 406 -11.40 23.77 -18.91
CA ALA A 406 -11.56 22.74 -17.88
C ALA A 406 -11.25 23.29 -16.48
N TRP A 407 -12.10 22.89 -15.52
CA TRP A 407 -11.92 23.16 -14.10
C TRP A 407 -11.36 21.91 -13.41
N PHE A 408 -10.18 22.02 -12.85
CA PHE A 408 -9.54 20.97 -12.06
C PHE A 408 -9.93 21.17 -10.60
N ILE A 409 -10.72 20.26 -10.04
CA ILE A 409 -11.38 20.43 -8.74
C ILE A 409 -10.86 19.38 -7.75
N THR A 410 -10.51 19.82 -6.54
CA THR A 410 -10.14 18.93 -5.42
C THR A 410 -10.87 19.32 -4.15
N SER A 411 -11.14 18.34 -3.29
CA SER A 411 -11.69 18.55 -1.95
C SER A 411 -10.61 18.38 -0.89
N ILE A 412 -10.67 19.20 0.17
CA ILE A 412 -9.70 19.12 1.26
C ILE A 412 -10.41 18.86 2.58
N LYS A 413 -9.87 17.90 3.33
CA LYS A 413 -10.38 17.60 4.66
C LYS A 413 -10.16 18.79 5.58
N PRO A 414 -11.23 19.31 6.23
CA PRO A 414 -11.12 20.41 7.17
C PRO A 414 -10.18 20.09 8.33
N LEU A 415 -9.36 21.06 8.73
CA LEU A 415 -8.42 20.90 9.85
C LEU A 415 -9.12 20.99 11.20
N THR A 416 -10.27 21.64 11.28
CA THR A 416 -11.04 21.84 12.50
C THR A 416 -11.95 20.67 12.83
N LYS A 417 -11.86 20.17 14.06
CA LYS A 417 -12.71 19.11 14.60
C LYS A 417 -14.17 19.49 14.79
N ASN A 418 -14.51 20.76 14.65
CA ASN A 418 -15.83 21.33 15.01
C ASN A 418 -16.84 21.40 13.86
N LEU A 419 -16.49 20.95 12.67
CA LEU A 419 -17.46 20.83 11.59
C LEU A 419 -18.44 19.69 11.89
N LYS A 420 -19.74 19.99 11.76
CA LYS A 420 -20.79 18.98 11.85
C LYS A 420 -20.40 17.77 11.01
N PRO A 421 -20.60 16.53 11.49
CA PRO A 421 -20.11 15.31 10.80
C PRO A 421 -20.56 15.12 9.34
N LYS A 422 -21.42 15.99 8.84
CA LYS A 422 -22.03 15.93 7.50
C LYS A 422 -21.79 17.18 6.63
N ALA A 423 -20.97 18.13 7.09
CA ALA A 423 -20.66 19.27 6.21
C ALA A 423 -19.77 18.81 5.05
N PRO A 424 -20.09 19.17 3.80
CA PRO A 424 -19.23 18.86 2.66
C PRO A 424 -17.85 19.50 2.86
N TRP A 425 -16.82 18.81 2.41
CA TRP A 425 -15.47 19.35 2.48
C TRP A 425 -15.33 20.58 1.60
N PRO A 426 -14.54 21.59 2.01
CA PRO A 426 -14.25 22.71 1.14
C PRO A 426 -13.59 22.24 -0.16
N MET A 427 -14.08 22.78 -1.26
CA MET A 427 -13.59 22.46 -2.59
C MET A 427 -12.91 23.68 -3.21
N PHE A 428 -11.86 23.43 -3.95
CA PHE A 428 -11.08 24.41 -4.67
C PHE A 428 -10.92 23.96 -6.10
N TYR A 429 -10.76 24.90 -7.02
CA TYR A 429 -10.47 24.59 -8.40
C TYR A 429 -9.27 25.36 -8.92
N ALA A 430 -8.66 24.80 -9.95
CA ALA A 430 -7.61 25.41 -10.75
C ALA A 430 -8.04 25.45 -12.21
N ARG A 431 -7.61 26.50 -12.91
CA ARG A 431 -7.64 26.62 -14.37
C ARG A 431 -6.24 27.00 -14.86
N ARG A 432 -5.95 26.61 -16.07
CA ARG A 432 -4.69 26.99 -16.73
C ARG A 432 -4.99 27.82 -17.98
N ASP A 433 -4.31 28.95 -18.11
CA ASP A 433 -4.28 29.77 -19.29
C ASP A 433 -2.80 29.97 -19.68
N HIS A 434 -2.34 29.23 -20.68
CA HIS A 434 -0.92 29.12 -21.07
C HIS A 434 0.00 28.75 -19.90
N ASP A 435 0.83 29.68 -19.42
CA ASP A 435 1.70 29.52 -18.26
C ASP A 435 1.05 30.00 -16.93
N ARG A 436 -0.12 30.63 -17.01
CA ARG A 436 -0.80 31.19 -15.83
C ARG A 436 -1.70 30.15 -15.18
N LEU A 437 -1.72 30.19 -13.86
CA LEU A 437 -2.56 29.36 -13.00
C LEU A 437 -3.57 30.25 -12.24
N LEU A 438 -4.84 29.98 -12.42
CA LEU A 438 -5.91 30.55 -11.61
C LEU A 438 -6.29 29.52 -10.54
N PHE A 439 -6.32 29.94 -9.29
CA PHE A 439 -6.78 29.12 -8.16
C PHE A 439 -7.85 29.88 -7.40
N GLU A 440 -8.98 29.22 -7.15
CA GLU A 440 -10.08 29.80 -6.39
C GLU A 440 -10.84 28.74 -5.59
N ARG A 441 -11.65 29.19 -4.65
CA ARG A 441 -12.63 28.34 -3.99
C ARG A 441 -13.77 28.06 -4.96
N LEU A 442 -14.24 26.81 -5.02
CA LEU A 442 -15.36 26.43 -5.88
C LEU A 442 -16.63 27.18 -5.44
N PRO A 443 -17.30 27.92 -6.35
CA PRO A 443 -18.57 28.58 -6.04
C PRO A 443 -19.64 27.56 -5.64
N ASP A 444 -20.46 27.92 -4.66
CA ASP A 444 -21.51 27.01 -4.15
C ASP A 444 -22.52 26.63 -5.24
N ALA A 445 -22.87 27.56 -6.15
CA ALA A 445 -23.77 27.27 -7.27
C ALA A 445 -23.19 26.16 -8.20
N VAL A 446 -21.92 26.26 -8.56
CA VAL A 446 -21.25 25.26 -9.41
C VAL A 446 -21.11 23.92 -8.66
N ARG A 447 -20.86 23.96 -7.36
CA ARG A 447 -20.85 22.75 -6.54
C ARG A 447 -22.21 22.05 -6.53
N ASP A 448 -23.32 22.81 -6.44
CA ASP A 448 -24.66 22.26 -6.40
C ASP A 448 -25.06 21.69 -7.78
N GLU A 449 -24.70 22.34 -8.89
CA GLU A 449 -24.83 21.81 -10.26
C GLU A 449 -24.05 20.50 -10.41
N LEU A 450 -22.78 20.50 -10.02
CA LEU A 450 -21.93 19.33 -10.07
C LEU A 450 -22.50 18.16 -9.25
N TRP A 451 -23.13 18.44 -8.10
CA TRP A 451 -23.83 17.44 -7.31
C TRP A 451 -24.94 16.77 -8.11
N MET A 452 -25.71 17.54 -8.86
CA MET A 452 -26.83 17.03 -9.67
C MET A 452 -26.35 16.24 -10.89
N ASP A 453 -25.20 16.57 -11.46
CA ASP A 453 -24.63 15.90 -12.63
C ASP A 453 -24.00 14.53 -12.32
N LEU A 454 -23.67 14.28 -11.06
CA LEU A 454 -23.03 13.06 -10.62
C LEU A 454 -24.02 12.07 -9.98
N ASP A 455 -23.91 10.79 -10.29
CA ASP A 455 -24.64 9.73 -9.60
C ASP A 455 -24.20 9.61 -8.11
N GLU A 456 -25.04 8.99 -7.28
CA GLU A 456 -24.80 8.85 -5.84
C GLU A 456 -23.42 8.25 -5.50
N SER A 457 -22.93 7.32 -6.32
CA SER A 457 -21.61 6.71 -6.10
C SER A 457 -20.48 7.71 -6.32
N ARG A 458 -20.56 8.50 -7.40
CA ARG A 458 -19.59 9.55 -7.72
C ARG A 458 -19.67 10.72 -6.76
N GLN A 459 -20.89 11.11 -6.35
CA GLN A 459 -21.09 12.13 -5.31
C GLN A 459 -20.32 11.79 -4.05
N LYS A 460 -20.45 10.56 -3.55
CA LYS A 460 -19.72 10.11 -2.34
C LYS A 460 -18.21 10.14 -2.50
N GLN A 461 -17.69 9.88 -3.69
CA GLN A 461 -16.25 9.91 -3.94
C GLN A 461 -15.71 11.33 -3.96
N VAL A 462 -16.37 12.22 -4.68
CA VAL A 462 -15.91 13.59 -4.89
C VAL A 462 -16.13 14.47 -3.65
N PHE A 463 -17.28 14.35 -2.98
CA PHE A 463 -17.66 15.26 -1.91
C PHE A 463 -17.40 14.73 -0.50
N GLU A 464 -17.45 13.42 -0.28
CA GLU A 464 -17.26 12.84 1.05
C GLU A 464 -15.82 12.34 1.29
N GLY A 465 -14.97 12.36 0.26
CA GLY A 465 -13.55 12.01 0.36
C GLY A 465 -13.27 10.57 0.81
N TYR A 466 -14.18 9.64 0.56
CA TYR A 466 -14.02 8.23 0.93
C TYR A 466 -12.86 7.54 0.22
N GLU A 467 -12.62 7.96 -1.03
CA GLU A 467 -11.49 7.51 -1.83
C GLU A 467 -10.79 8.76 -2.36
N ARG A 468 -9.48 8.68 -2.58
CA ARG A 468 -8.74 9.82 -3.15
C ARG A 468 -9.16 9.99 -4.60
N ALA A 469 -10.05 10.95 -4.85
CA ALA A 469 -10.55 11.31 -6.15
C ALA A 469 -10.34 12.80 -6.39
N ASP A 470 -9.94 13.13 -7.62
CA ASP A 470 -9.88 14.50 -8.14
C ASP A 470 -10.77 14.58 -9.36
N LEU A 471 -11.39 15.71 -9.58
CA LEU A 471 -12.38 15.92 -10.62
C LEU A 471 -11.88 16.94 -11.63
N ILE A 472 -12.09 16.65 -12.90
CA ILE A 472 -11.97 17.62 -13.99
C ILE A 472 -13.38 17.83 -14.51
N TYR A 473 -13.81 19.08 -14.62
CA TYR A 473 -15.20 19.43 -14.95
C TYR A 473 -15.27 20.56 -15.96
N TRP A 474 -16.21 20.47 -16.89
CA TRP A 474 -16.53 21.49 -17.87
C TRP A 474 -17.92 22.05 -17.58
N PRO A 475 -18.05 23.22 -16.92
CA PRO A 475 -19.35 23.78 -16.54
C PRO A 475 -20.29 23.98 -17.71
N ASP A 476 -19.78 24.43 -18.85
CA ASP A 476 -20.60 24.72 -20.03
C ASP A 476 -21.24 23.48 -20.68
N THR A 477 -20.70 22.29 -20.42
CA THR A 477 -21.15 21.05 -21.08
C THR A 477 -21.56 19.95 -20.12
N GLY A 478 -21.35 20.11 -18.81
CA GLY A 478 -21.57 19.07 -17.80
C GLY A 478 -20.65 17.85 -17.93
N LYS A 479 -19.63 17.90 -18.81
CA LYS A 479 -18.66 16.81 -18.96
C LYS A 479 -17.74 16.74 -17.75
N PHE A 480 -17.30 15.53 -17.42
CA PHE A 480 -16.36 15.33 -16.32
C PHE A 480 -15.36 14.20 -16.58
N ILE A 481 -14.26 14.22 -15.83
CA ILE A 481 -13.33 13.10 -15.65
C ILE A 481 -13.04 13.01 -14.15
N ILE A 482 -13.35 11.87 -13.53
CA ILE A 482 -12.95 11.58 -12.15
C ILE A 482 -11.68 10.75 -12.19
N ALA A 483 -10.57 11.32 -11.76
CA ALA A 483 -9.31 10.61 -11.56
C ALA A 483 -9.24 10.08 -10.13
N ALA A 484 -9.22 8.77 -9.95
CA ALA A 484 -9.28 8.19 -8.60
C ALA A 484 -8.39 6.96 -8.44
N ASP A 485 -7.98 6.72 -7.18
CA ASP A 485 -7.35 5.47 -6.76
C ASP A 485 -8.45 4.41 -6.58
N THR A 486 -8.38 3.32 -7.33
CA THR A 486 -9.35 2.23 -7.21
C THR A 486 -9.15 1.39 -5.94
N GLY A 487 -8.04 1.63 -5.23
CA GLY A 487 -7.58 0.79 -4.13
C GLY A 487 -7.05 -0.57 -4.57
N ALA A 488 -7.16 -0.89 -5.86
CA ALA A 488 -6.57 -2.10 -6.42
C ALA A 488 -5.07 -1.90 -6.70
N VAL A 489 -4.37 -3.01 -6.85
CA VAL A 489 -2.94 -3.02 -7.12
C VAL A 489 -2.61 -3.98 -8.27
N CYS A 490 -1.55 -3.66 -8.99
CA CYS A 490 -0.97 -4.58 -9.97
C CYS A 490 -0.19 -5.68 -9.24
N LEU A 491 -0.41 -6.91 -9.62
CA LEU A 491 0.27 -8.08 -9.09
C LEU A 491 1.22 -8.64 -10.16
N PRO A 492 2.39 -9.12 -9.77
CA PRO A 492 3.19 -9.98 -10.63
C PRO A 492 2.45 -11.31 -10.85
N ASN A 493 2.93 -12.12 -11.78
CA ASN A 493 2.37 -13.45 -12.00
C ASN A 493 2.66 -14.36 -10.79
N GLU A 494 1.74 -14.35 -9.84
CA GLU A 494 1.85 -15.04 -8.57
C GLU A 494 2.10 -16.54 -8.78
N GLY A 495 1.29 -17.20 -9.60
CA GLY A 495 1.39 -18.64 -9.82
C GLY A 495 2.74 -19.08 -10.40
N GLN A 496 3.28 -18.33 -11.36
CA GLN A 496 4.63 -18.61 -11.91
C GLN A 496 5.71 -18.38 -10.84
N ILE A 497 5.62 -17.33 -10.07
CA ILE A 497 6.60 -17.03 -9.02
C ILE A 497 6.56 -18.10 -7.94
N HIS A 498 5.37 -18.50 -7.51
CA HIS A 498 5.20 -19.54 -6.49
C HIS A 498 5.76 -20.88 -6.94
N THR A 499 5.41 -21.31 -8.15
CA THR A 499 5.97 -22.53 -8.76
C THR A 499 7.48 -22.46 -8.82
N TRP A 500 8.00 -21.35 -9.33
CA TRP A 500 9.44 -21.16 -9.43
C TRP A 500 10.15 -21.16 -8.07
N VAL A 501 9.58 -20.51 -7.03
CA VAL A 501 10.16 -20.53 -5.67
C VAL A 501 10.15 -21.94 -5.10
N LYS A 502 9.07 -22.72 -5.30
CA LYS A 502 9.01 -24.13 -4.90
C LYS A 502 10.11 -24.98 -5.56
N GLU A 503 10.29 -24.83 -6.87
CA GLU A 503 11.34 -25.52 -7.61
C GLU A 503 12.75 -25.14 -7.14
N MET A 504 12.96 -23.85 -6.88
CA MET A 504 14.23 -23.34 -6.37
C MET A 504 14.51 -23.81 -4.95
N ASP A 505 13.54 -23.78 -4.07
CA ASP A 505 13.71 -24.25 -2.68
C ASP A 505 14.06 -25.76 -2.66
N ALA A 506 13.37 -26.54 -3.49
CA ALA A 506 13.68 -27.96 -3.68
C ALA A 506 15.08 -28.19 -4.25
N ALA A 507 15.49 -27.41 -5.26
CA ALA A 507 16.82 -27.49 -5.85
C ALA A 507 17.92 -27.05 -4.88
N LEU A 508 17.68 -26.05 -4.05
CA LEU A 508 18.62 -25.56 -3.05
C LEU A 508 18.77 -26.50 -1.84
N THR A 509 17.77 -27.34 -1.58
CA THR A 509 17.82 -28.36 -0.54
C THR A 509 18.38 -29.68 -1.08
N SER A 510 18.36 -29.89 -2.40
CA SER A 510 19.03 -31.05 -3.01
C SER A 510 20.55 -30.93 -2.88
N GLY A 511 21.18 -31.99 -2.44
CA GLY A 511 22.66 -32.06 -2.35
C GLY A 511 23.30 -32.11 -3.74
N ILE A 512 24.34 -31.34 -3.94
CA ILE A 512 25.23 -31.46 -5.10
C ILE A 512 26.31 -32.46 -4.75
N PRO A 513 26.51 -33.51 -5.54
CA PRO A 513 27.57 -34.50 -5.26
C PRO A 513 28.94 -33.83 -5.14
N SER A 514 29.64 -34.12 -4.07
CA SER A 514 31.02 -33.61 -3.85
C SER A 514 31.98 -33.96 -4.97
N GLU A 515 31.73 -35.09 -5.63
CA GLU A 515 32.49 -35.54 -6.81
C GLU A 515 32.43 -34.55 -7.97
N LEU A 516 31.27 -33.91 -8.21
CA LEU A 516 31.13 -32.89 -9.26
C LEU A 516 31.95 -31.64 -8.94
N ILE A 517 32.05 -31.29 -7.67
CA ILE A 517 32.85 -30.15 -7.24
C ILE A 517 34.33 -30.47 -7.41
N ALA A 518 34.72 -31.68 -7.03
CA ALA A 518 36.09 -32.16 -7.24
C ALA A 518 36.44 -32.20 -8.74
N GLN A 519 35.52 -32.68 -9.59
CA GLN A 519 35.70 -32.68 -11.04
C GLN A 519 35.89 -31.25 -11.59
N TYR A 520 35.04 -30.29 -11.18
CA TYR A 520 35.22 -28.89 -11.60
C TYR A 520 36.58 -28.34 -11.20
N CYS A 521 37.03 -28.62 -9.98
CA CYS A 521 38.34 -28.19 -9.51
C CYS A 521 39.49 -28.81 -10.31
N ALA A 522 39.37 -30.08 -10.69
CA ALA A 522 40.37 -30.78 -11.53
C ALA A 522 40.40 -30.20 -12.95
N ASP A 523 39.23 -29.90 -13.53
CA ASP A 523 39.10 -29.35 -14.88
C ASP A 523 39.52 -27.88 -14.98
N ASN A 524 39.54 -27.14 -13.85
CA ASN A 524 39.81 -25.70 -13.79
C ASN A 524 40.84 -25.35 -12.68
N PRO A 525 42.05 -25.89 -12.69
CA PRO A 525 43.02 -25.72 -11.58
C PRO A 525 43.45 -24.27 -11.34
N ASP A 526 43.38 -23.43 -12.37
CA ASP A 526 43.76 -22.00 -12.30
C ASP A 526 42.62 -21.10 -11.81
N SER A 527 41.44 -21.64 -11.56
CA SER A 527 40.28 -20.83 -11.09
C SER A 527 40.48 -20.37 -9.66
N THR A 528 40.26 -19.10 -9.38
CA THR A 528 40.31 -18.53 -8.02
C THR A 528 39.24 -19.11 -7.09
N LEU A 529 38.27 -19.87 -7.64
CA LEU A 529 37.27 -20.61 -6.87
C LEU A 529 37.80 -21.89 -6.25
N VAL A 530 38.79 -22.52 -6.86
CA VAL A 530 39.26 -23.86 -6.46
C VAL A 530 39.64 -23.94 -4.97
N PRO A 531 40.43 -23.02 -4.39
CA PRO A 531 40.75 -23.08 -2.97
C PRO A 531 39.52 -23.09 -2.07
N ARG A 532 38.50 -22.30 -2.41
CA ARG A 532 37.25 -22.20 -1.64
C ARG A 532 36.34 -23.41 -1.83
N LEU A 533 36.26 -23.93 -3.05
CA LEU A 533 35.50 -25.16 -3.33
C LEU A 533 36.12 -26.39 -2.67
N MET A 534 37.43 -26.45 -2.58
CA MET A 534 38.15 -27.53 -1.90
C MET A 534 37.93 -27.54 -0.38
N GLU A 535 37.67 -26.36 0.25
CA GLU A 535 37.27 -26.28 1.65
C GLU A 535 35.95 -27.02 1.92
N PHE A 536 35.01 -27.00 0.99
CA PHE A 536 33.77 -27.76 1.09
C PHE A 536 33.96 -29.23 0.81
N GLY A 537 34.84 -29.60 -0.14
CA GLY A 537 35.13 -30.99 -0.49
C GLY A 537 35.92 -31.77 0.58
N SER A 538 36.63 -31.06 1.46
CA SER A 538 37.41 -31.68 2.54
C SER A 538 36.58 -32.19 3.72
N ASN A 539 35.28 -31.81 3.82
CA ASN A 539 34.42 -32.12 4.95
C ASN A 539 33.74 -33.51 4.89
N ALA A 540 34.22 -34.44 4.11
CA ALA A 540 33.73 -35.84 4.02
C ALA A 540 32.18 -35.99 3.82
N GLN A 541 31.53 -34.99 3.31
CA GLN A 541 30.12 -35.04 2.97
C GLN A 541 29.93 -35.57 1.55
N GLU A 542 29.04 -36.53 1.35
CA GLU A 542 28.70 -37.05 0.01
C GLU A 542 28.09 -35.99 -0.89
N THR A 543 27.37 -35.03 -0.27
CA THR A 543 26.70 -33.94 -0.98
C THR A 543 26.87 -32.62 -0.24
N ILE A 544 26.96 -31.54 -0.99
CA ILE A 544 27.01 -30.15 -0.47
C ILE A 544 25.76 -29.43 -0.91
N SER A 545 25.12 -28.67 0.00
CA SER A 545 23.89 -27.95 -0.37
C SER A 545 24.21 -26.85 -1.39
N ALA A 546 23.34 -26.70 -2.39
CA ALA A 546 23.46 -25.63 -3.37
C ALA A 546 23.44 -24.24 -2.70
N ARG A 547 22.81 -24.13 -1.53
CA ARG A 547 22.76 -22.90 -0.71
C ARG A 547 24.14 -22.53 -0.15
N GLU A 548 24.89 -23.49 0.38
CA GLU A 548 26.26 -23.27 0.88
C GLU A 548 27.17 -22.80 -0.25
N LEU A 549 27.12 -23.47 -1.39
CA LEU A 549 27.93 -23.11 -2.57
C LEU A 549 27.57 -21.74 -3.13
N SER A 550 26.32 -21.34 -3.06
CA SER A 550 25.86 -20.02 -3.55
C SER A 550 26.35 -18.87 -2.69
N GLY A 551 26.64 -19.10 -1.42
CA GLY A 551 27.17 -18.12 -0.47
C GLY A 551 28.66 -17.76 -0.71
N ILE A 552 29.37 -18.48 -1.56
CA ILE A 552 30.77 -18.20 -1.86
C ILE A 552 30.89 -16.89 -2.65
N ASP A 553 31.67 -15.93 -2.12
CA ASP A 553 31.93 -14.66 -2.80
C ASP A 553 33.12 -14.82 -3.77
N TYR A 554 32.89 -14.48 -5.07
CA TYR A 554 33.87 -14.63 -6.14
C TYR A 554 33.59 -13.75 -7.36
N LYS A 555 34.59 -13.61 -8.25
CA LYS A 555 34.49 -12.77 -9.46
C LYS A 555 33.37 -13.27 -10.38
N SER A 556 32.69 -12.33 -10.99
CA SER A 556 31.45 -12.60 -11.76
C SER A 556 31.60 -13.52 -12.97
N SER A 557 32.77 -13.51 -13.62
CA SER A 557 33.06 -14.36 -14.79
C SER A 557 33.27 -15.85 -14.40
N GLU A 558 34.03 -16.12 -13.35
CA GLU A 558 34.27 -17.48 -12.85
C GLU A 558 33.01 -18.08 -12.23
N LYS A 559 32.23 -17.25 -11.57
CA LYS A 559 30.93 -17.61 -11.05
C LYS A 559 30.00 -18.13 -12.14
N ARG A 560 29.99 -17.47 -13.28
CA ARG A 560 29.19 -17.89 -14.42
C ARG A 560 29.62 -19.25 -14.93
N HIS A 561 30.93 -19.44 -15.11
CA HIS A 561 31.49 -20.71 -15.60
C HIS A 561 31.14 -21.89 -14.66
N PHE A 562 31.29 -21.72 -13.34
CA PHE A 562 30.93 -22.74 -12.38
C PHE A 562 29.41 -23.05 -12.37
N HIS A 563 28.58 -22.01 -12.50
CA HIS A 563 27.12 -22.16 -12.60
C HIS A 563 26.72 -22.93 -13.87
N ASP A 564 27.35 -22.59 -15.00
CA ASP A 564 27.06 -23.24 -16.29
C ASP A 564 27.50 -24.70 -16.22
N PHE A 565 28.68 -24.99 -15.65
CA PHE A 565 29.16 -26.38 -15.41
C PHE A 565 28.15 -27.21 -14.59
N LEU A 566 27.59 -26.66 -13.52
CA LEU A 566 26.59 -27.34 -12.70
C LEU A 566 25.24 -27.45 -13.42
N ALA A 567 24.83 -26.40 -14.15
CA ALA A 567 23.59 -26.39 -14.89
C ALA A 567 23.53 -27.44 -16.00
N ASP A 568 24.63 -27.66 -16.70
CA ASP A 568 24.78 -28.71 -17.72
C ASP A 568 24.63 -30.14 -17.14
N ARG A 569 24.82 -30.29 -15.83
CA ARG A 569 24.66 -31.54 -15.07
C ARG A 569 23.36 -31.59 -14.25
N GLY A 570 22.43 -30.65 -14.50
CA GLY A 570 21.11 -30.62 -13.88
C GLY A 570 21.06 -29.93 -12.52
N TYR A 571 22.15 -29.32 -12.05
CA TYR A 571 22.19 -28.62 -10.76
C TYR A 571 22.17 -27.11 -10.95
N ARG A 572 21.34 -26.41 -10.18
CA ARG A 572 21.21 -24.95 -10.28
C ARG A 572 21.55 -24.28 -8.96
N LEU A 573 22.57 -23.41 -8.95
CA LEU A 573 22.94 -22.57 -7.81
C LEU A 573 22.21 -21.22 -7.79
N LYS A 574 21.64 -20.79 -8.91
CA LYS A 574 20.99 -19.51 -9.07
C LYS A 574 19.84 -19.63 -10.05
N ALA A 575 18.76 -18.94 -9.72
CA ALA A 575 17.67 -18.85 -10.68
C ALA A 575 18.11 -18.09 -11.94
N PRO A 576 18.03 -18.70 -13.12
CA PRO A 576 18.20 -18.01 -14.36
C PRO A 576 16.88 -17.32 -14.73
N PHE A 577 16.56 -16.20 -14.08
CA PHE A 577 15.40 -15.43 -14.54
C PHE A 577 15.71 -13.95 -14.58
N ALA A 578 15.17 -13.32 -15.59
CA ALA A 578 14.99 -11.88 -15.60
C ALA A 578 13.65 -11.58 -14.89
N SER A 579 13.61 -10.56 -14.05
CA SER A 579 12.39 -10.17 -13.32
C SER A 579 11.19 -9.92 -14.22
N TRP A 580 11.42 -9.56 -15.50
CA TRP A 580 10.36 -9.38 -16.50
C TRP A 580 9.75 -10.72 -16.99
N GLU A 581 10.48 -11.83 -16.92
CA GLU A 581 9.95 -13.16 -17.29
C GLU A 581 8.90 -13.63 -16.29
N LEU A 582 9.07 -13.30 -15.04
CA LEU A 582 8.11 -13.57 -13.97
C LEU A 582 6.94 -12.58 -13.92
N GLY A 583 6.86 -11.64 -14.86
CA GLY A 583 5.85 -10.57 -14.80
C GLY A 583 6.00 -9.67 -13.57
N VAL A 584 7.19 -9.69 -12.92
CA VAL A 584 7.50 -8.72 -11.88
C VAL A 584 7.67 -7.39 -12.55
N PHE A 585 6.64 -6.53 -12.45
CA PHE A 585 6.69 -5.21 -13.00
C PHE A 585 7.85 -4.48 -12.38
N GLN A 586 8.78 -4.19 -13.22
CA GLN A 586 9.66 -3.08 -12.97
C GLN A 586 8.78 -1.85 -13.02
N ALA A 587 8.36 -1.40 -11.88
CA ALA A 587 7.63 -0.16 -11.70
C ALA A 587 8.42 1.06 -12.23
N SER A 588 9.39 0.84 -13.07
CA SER A 588 10.44 1.78 -13.36
C SER A 588 10.23 2.60 -14.61
N THR A 589 9.20 2.34 -15.40
CA THR A 589 9.38 2.74 -16.79
C THR A 589 8.23 3.45 -17.45
N GLY A 590 7.24 3.96 -16.73
CA GLY A 590 6.26 4.81 -17.38
C GLY A 590 4.83 4.68 -16.91
N THR A 591 3.92 5.08 -17.74
CA THR A 591 2.47 5.00 -17.53
C THR A 591 1.90 3.93 -18.45
N TRP A 592 1.18 2.99 -17.88
CA TRP A 592 0.45 1.95 -18.59
C TRP A 592 -1.03 2.25 -18.49
N ILE A 593 -1.71 2.26 -19.61
CA ILE A 593 -3.12 2.62 -19.70
C ILE A 593 -3.92 1.53 -20.41
N ASN A 594 -5.13 1.30 -19.91
CA ASN A 594 -6.16 0.58 -20.65
C ASN A 594 -7.18 1.60 -21.14
N ARG A 595 -7.20 1.84 -22.47
CA ARG A 595 -8.01 2.90 -23.07
C ARG A 595 -9.52 2.61 -23.01
N GLU A 596 -9.91 1.34 -22.98
CA GLU A 596 -11.33 0.95 -22.92
C GLU A 596 -11.93 1.20 -21.54
N SER A 597 -11.19 0.82 -20.47
CA SER A 597 -11.69 0.94 -19.10
C SER A 597 -11.31 2.24 -18.41
N GLY A 598 -10.44 3.04 -19.01
CA GLY A 598 -9.84 4.21 -18.36
C GLY A 598 -8.90 3.87 -17.18
N MET A 599 -8.62 2.58 -16.96
CA MET A 599 -7.71 2.16 -15.89
C MET A 599 -6.26 2.39 -16.28
N TYR A 600 -5.45 2.77 -15.30
CA TYR A 600 -4.03 2.99 -15.54
C TYR A 600 -3.20 2.75 -14.27
N THR A 601 -1.91 2.56 -14.47
CA THR A 601 -0.92 2.53 -13.40
C THR A 601 0.29 3.35 -13.81
N ALA A 602 0.89 4.05 -12.87
CA ALA A 602 2.10 4.83 -13.09
C ALA A 602 3.23 4.25 -12.24
N GLY A 603 4.36 3.98 -12.87
CA GLY A 603 5.54 3.42 -12.23
C GLY A 603 6.65 4.43 -11.98
N ALA A 604 7.49 4.18 -10.98
CA ALA A 604 8.70 4.92 -10.70
C ALA A 604 9.88 4.41 -11.54
N VAL A 605 10.78 5.29 -11.95
CA VAL A 605 12.11 4.92 -12.45
C VAL A 605 12.93 4.38 -11.28
N GLY A 606 13.37 3.15 -11.34
CA GLY A 606 14.14 2.57 -10.26
C GLY A 606 14.74 1.20 -10.58
N SER A 607 15.41 0.62 -9.62
CA SER A 607 16.09 -0.66 -9.74
C SER A 607 15.13 -1.80 -10.10
N PRO A 608 15.58 -2.84 -10.82
CA PRO A 608 14.79 -4.04 -11.08
C PRO A 608 14.27 -4.59 -9.76
N ALA A 609 12.96 -4.79 -9.69
CA ALA A 609 12.29 -5.08 -8.45
C ALA A 609 12.40 -6.56 -8.08
N ARG A 610 13.58 -6.99 -7.67
CA ARG A 610 13.71 -8.24 -6.89
C ARG A 610 13.09 -8.10 -5.50
N LYS A 611 13.00 -6.85 -5.02
CA LYS A 611 12.33 -6.48 -3.78
C LYS A 611 11.47 -5.24 -4.00
N GLN A 612 10.20 -5.35 -3.66
CA GLN A 612 9.25 -4.24 -3.64
C GLN A 612 8.60 -4.13 -2.26
N ASP A 613 8.63 -2.95 -1.71
CA ASP A 613 7.93 -2.69 -0.44
C ASP A 613 6.42 -2.57 -0.63
N ASN A 614 5.96 -2.10 -1.81
CA ASN A 614 4.54 -1.96 -2.13
C ASN A 614 4.27 -2.40 -3.57
N PHE A 615 3.06 -2.90 -3.81
CA PHE A 615 2.53 -3.09 -5.16
C PHE A 615 2.19 -1.73 -5.78
N SER A 616 2.23 -1.65 -7.12
CA SER A 616 1.80 -0.47 -7.86
C SER A 616 0.28 -0.36 -7.82
N HIS A 617 -0.24 0.84 -7.54
CA HIS A 617 -1.67 1.09 -7.50
C HIS A 617 -2.28 1.13 -8.91
N VAL A 618 -3.54 0.71 -8.99
CA VAL A 618 -4.38 0.88 -10.17
C VAL A 618 -5.29 2.08 -9.95
N TYR A 619 -5.21 3.01 -10.87
CA TYR A 619 -6.04 4.21 -10.91
C TYR A 619 -7.07 4.10 -12.03
N VAL A 620 -8.06 4.97 -12.02
CA VAL A 620 -9.05 5.09 -13.10
C VAL A 620 -9.30 6.56 -13.42
N ALA A 621 -9.49 6.83 -14.70
CA ALA A 621 -10.06 8.07 -15.23
C ALA A 621 -11.49 7.74 -15.68
N ASP A 622 -12.49 7.99 -14.81
CA ASP A 622 -13.90 7.73 -15.10
C ASP A 622 -14.52 8.95 -15.79
N THR A 623 -14.92 8.80 -17.03
CA THR A 623 -15.57 9.83 -17.86
C THR A 623 -17.09 9.62 -17.99
N GLY A 624 -17.67 8.69 -17.25
CA GLY A 624 -19.00 8.19 -17.50
C GLY A 624 -19.00 7.21 -18.67
N ASN A 625 -19.19 7.68 -19.89
CA ASN A 625 -19.27 6.86 -21.11
C ASN A 625 -18.37 7.36 -22.25
N ASN A 626 -17.48 8.32 -21.97
CA ASN A 626 -16.62 8.91 -22.99
C ASN A 626 -15.21 8.32 -22.96
N THR A 627 -14.50 8.41 -24.06
CA THR A 627 -13.07 8.06 -24.10
C THR A 627 -12.24 9.10 -23.36
N VAL A 628 -11.27 8.64 -22.56
CA VAL A 628 -10.32 9.53 -21.87
C VAL A 628 -9.44 10.24 -22.91
N PRO A 629 -9.39 11.57 -22.94
CA PRO A 629 -8.64 12.32 -23.96
C PRO A 629 -7.13 12.19 -23.76
N GLU A 630 -6.36 12.32 -24.86
CA GLU A 630 -4.92 12.12 -24.87
C GLU A 630 -4.15 13.10 -23.97
N TRP A 631 -4.60 14.36 -23.87
CA TRP A 631 -3.97 15.35 -22.99
C TRP A 631 -3.98 14.90 -21.52
N PHE A 632 -4.99 14.12 -21.08
CA PHE A 632 -5.04 13.58 -19.71
C PHE A 632 -3.83 12.67 -19.45
N TRP A 633 -3.54 11.77 -20.37
CA TRP A 633 -2.40 10.87 -20.26
C TRP A 633 -1.06 11.62 -20.30
N ASN A 634 -0.93 12.59 -21.19
CA ASN A 634 0.27 13.45 -21.27
C ASN A 634 0.49 14.22 -19.97
N SER A 635 -0.57 14.67 -19.32
CA SER A 635 -0.49 15.41 -18.05
C SER A 635 0.03 14.59 -16.86
N LEU A 636 0.02 13.26 -16.96
CA LEU A 636 0.61 12.37 -15.95
C LEU A 636 2.13 12.27 -16.07
N ASP A 637 2.71 12.68 -17.17
CA ASP A 637 4.12 12.44 -17.48
C ASP A 637 5.02 13.66 -17.27
N VAL A 638 4.88 14.26 -16.10
CA VAL A 638 5.65 15.43 -15.67
C VAL A 638 6.64 15.04 -14.57
N TRP A 639 7.91 14.88 -14.93
CA TRP A 639 8.92 14.30 -14.05
C TRP A 639 9.31 15.18 -12.86
N HIS A 640 9.40 16.49 -13.07
CA HIS A 640 9.74 17.43 -12.01
C HIS A 640 8.63 17.64 -10.97
N VAL A 641 7.42 17.17 -11.24
CA VAL A 641 6.30 17.19 -10.29
C VAL A 641 6.16 15.85 -9.53
N ARG A 642 6.73 14.77 -10.05
CA ARG A 642 6.58 13.42 -9.48
C ARG A 642 7.23 13.32 -8.11
N HIS A 643 6.45 12.91 -7.10
CA HIS A 643 6.99 12.55 -5.80
C HIS A 643 7.41 11.08 -5.80
N LYS A 644 8.66 10.79 -5.43
CA LYS A 644 9.26 9.44 -5.44
C LYS A 644 9.11 8.70 -6.79
N GLY A 645 9.09 9.43 -7.88
CA GLY A 645 8.95 8.87 -9.22
C GLY A 645 7.54 8.36 -9.57
N ILE A 646 6.52 8.67 -8.79
CA ILE A 646 5.14 8.26 -9.04
C ILE A 646 4.27 9.51 -9.22
N THR A 647 3.58 9.62 -10.38
CA THR A 647 2.51 10.59 -10.60
C THR A 647 1.26 9.81 -10.96
N ALA A 648 0.24 9.93 -10.12
CA ALA A 648 -1.01 9.21 -10.26
C ALA A 648 -2.13 10.07 -10.84
N PHE A 649 -1.96 11.40 -10.85
CA PHE A 649 -2.98 12.37 -11.26
C PHE A 649 -2.33 13.45 -12.12
N PRO A 650 -3.08 14.14 -13.00
CA PRO A 650 -2.59 15.29 -13.73
C PRO A 650 -1.81 16.28 -12.85
N TYR A 651 -0.70 16.79 -13.35
CA TYR A 651 0.28 17.59 -12.58
C TYR A 651 -0.37 18.77 -11.85
N ILE A 652 -1.36 19.42 -12.47
CA ILE A 652 -2.05 20.60 -11.91
C ILE A 652 -2.71 20.32 -10.55
N PHE A 653 -3.13 19.08 -10.27
CA PHE A 653 -3.68 18.72 -8.97
C PHE A 653 -2.65 18.79 -7.84
N LYS A 654 -1.36 18.68 -8.14
CA LYS A 654 -0.32 18.89 -7.14
C LYS A 654 -0.27 20.36 -6.72
N HIS A 655 -0.34 21.28 -7.69
CA HIS A 655 -0.39 22.73 -7.45
C HIS A 655 -1.69 23.13 -6.72
N LEU A 656 -2.81 22.62 -7.19
CA LEU A 656 -4.10 22.89 -6.59
C LEU A 656 -4.19 22.45 -5.12
N ARG A 657 -3.64 21.28 -4.80
CA ARG A 657 -3.63 20.80 -3.40
C ARG A 657 -2.74 21.67 -2.52
N GLU A 658 -1.58 22.10 -3.00
CA GLU A 658 -0.72 23.02 -2.25
C GLU A 658 -1.43 24.35 -1.97
N TYR A 659 -2.10 24.91 -2.99
CA TYR A 659 -2.93 26.11 -2.80
C TYR A 659 -4.05 25.88 -1.78
N ALA A 660 -4.83 24.84 -1.95
CA ALA A 660 -5.98 24.53 -1.13
C ALA A 660 -5.62 24.21 0.34
N GLU A 661 -4.50 23.50 0.58
CA GLU A 661 -3.98 23.27 1.93
C GLU A 661 -3.56 24.59 2.62
N ARG A 662 -2.98 25.52 1.86
CA ARG A 662 -2.61 26.85 2.33
C ARG A 662 -3.87 27.64 2.72
N GLN A 663 -4.90 27.66 1.86
CA GLN A 663 -6.17 28.33 2.15
C GLN A 663 -6.89 27.71 3.36
N ALA A 664 -6.91 26.39 3.47
CA ALA A 664 -7.53 25.69 4.62
C ALA A 664 -6.86 26.01 5.95
N GLN A 665 -5.56 26.32 5.96
CA GLN A 665 -4.83 26.78 7.17
C GLN A 665 -5.19 28.22 7.55
N LEU A 666 -5.44 29.09 6.57
CA LEU A 666 -5.82 30.48 6.83
C LEU A 666 -7.28 30.60 7.32
N MET A 667 -8.11 29.58 7.04
CA MET A 667 -9.51 29.52 7.48
C MET A 667 -9.69 28.84 8.86
N SER A 668 -8.66 28.23 9.41
CA SER A 668 -8.68 27.51 10.70
C SER A 668 -8.19 28.39 11.85
#